data_26cd4de15cb784f338ab8a6ba106c9cc
#
_entry.id   26cd4de15cb784f338ab8a6ba106c9cc
#
_cell.length_a   1.000
_cell.length_b   1.000
_cell.length_c   1.000
_cell.angle_alpha   90.00
_cell.angle_beta   90.00
_cell.angle_gamma   90.00
#
_symmetry.space_group_name_H-M   'P 1'
#
loop_
_entity.id
_entity.type
_entity.pdbx_description
1 polymer ?
#
loop_
_entity_poly.entity_id
_entity_poly.type
_entity_poly.pdbx_seq_one_letter_code
_entity_poly.pdbx_strand_id
1 'polypeptide(L)'
;MGAIKNSSQFSLLESHHSDSSTAIPVKLITATVCFEKKEQAWFVTSKVPTDLTIQVGDITFYAHKHPLTSRSGYFNRIDLEKPLKFGNDVKLNNFPGGSETFENVLKFCYGLPVDLTPTNVAPLRCASEFLEMTEEFEDGNLISKAEAFLTFIVLSSLKNSITVLKSCESLSPWAENLQIIRRCCDTIAWQACRDNLANGEFTDDERWWFGEVSTLRIDHFVRIITTTRAKGAKPEVIGACIMHYAEKWLCGMGLGLEDHSQGSGKHELQLCILSGKRQERSPGYNKEQRVLIESLISILPQEKEAVSCKFLLQMLKMATVYSATPALVSELEKKIGMVLEDANANDLLIPKYRGGDEEKHSHPPSGECTMHDIDSVQRIVEYFLMHEQQRHQQNTENSPVGKLLDNYLAEVARDPNLTISKFQVLAEALPPSARSCDDGLYRAIDTYLKTHPSITEHDRWRLCKLMDCAKLSLDACMHAAQNDRLPLRTIIQVLFSEQLKVREAIQKKEPVPNEITEQESRWTSAEKKIETTKAELEMVKTMLQEMQKDYYELQQEWEKLNIKQKSVSSWSNGWKKLKNSTFFHGKMDYNVTGESHPNWFQSKPSKKAIYLLKVSNTIYPMQKQTQRRVIYNSSVSSSQL
;
A
#
# COMPACT_ATOMS: atom_id res chain seq x y z
N MET A 1 -12.61 13.27 -66.55
CA MET A 1 -13.15 12.13 -67.28
C MET A 1 -13.14 10.94 -66.34
N GLY A 2 -14.20 10.28 -65.92
CA GLY A 2 -15.60 10.33 -66.26
C GLY A 2 -16.40 9.70 -65.13
N ALA A 3 -17.55 10.24 -64.90
CA ALA A 3 -18.53 9.78 -63.93
C ALA A 3 -19.22 8.49 -64.37
N ILE A 4 -19.51 7.56 -63.44
CA ILE A 4 -20.58 6.58 -63.66
C ILE A 4 -21.52 6.61 -62.44
N LYS A 5 -22.71 7.15 -62.72
CA LYS A 5 -23.92 7.00 -61.91
C LYS A 5 -24.53 5.64 -62.25
N ASN A 6 -24.90 4.87 -61.20
CA ASN A 6 -25.90 3.81 -61.38
C ASN A 6 -26.95 3.92 -60.25
N SER A 7 -28.09 4.40 -60.68
CA SER A 7 -29.39 4.29 -60.05
C SER A 7 -30.02 2.97 -60.44
N SER A 8 -30.40 2.12 -59.54
CA SER A 8 -31.28 0.97 -59.77
C SER A 8 -32.58 1.17 -59.01
N GLN A 9 -33.61 1.51 -59.76
CA GLN A 9 -35.02 1.40 -59.41
C GLN A 9 -35.39 -0.08 -59.25
N PHE A 10 -36.02 -0.45 -58.12
CA PHE A 10 -36.80 -1.70 -58.07
C PHE A 10 -38.29 -1.34 -58.16
N SER A 11 -38.89 -1.87 -59.18
CA SER A 11 -40.31 -1.76 -59.52
C SER A 11 -41.15 -2.72 -58.68
N LEU A 12 -42.32 -2.23 -58.30
CA LEU A 12 -43.44 -2.94 -57.74
C LEU A 12 -43.97 -4.03 -58.66
N LEU A 13 -44.24 -5.21 -58.10
CA LEU A 13 -45.18 -6.18 -58.69
C LEU A 13 -46.37 -6.31 -57.74
N GLU A 14 -47.49 -5.81 -58.19
CA GLU A 14 -48.82 -6.05 -57.61
C GLU A 14 -49.28 -7.46 -57.95
N SER A 15 -49.76 -8.22 -56.99
CA SER A 15 -50.63 -9.36 -57.17
C SER A 15 -51.88 -9.20 -56.30
N HIS A 16 -52.99 -9.04 -56.99
CA HIS A 16 -54.34 -9.03 -56.43
C HIS A 16 -54.72 -10.42 -55.94
N HIS A 17 -55.12 -10.51 -54.63
CA HIS A 17 -56.20 -11.40 -54.25
C HIS A 17 -57.08 -10.74 -53.21
N SER A 18 -58.34 -10.62 -53.53
CA SER A 18 -59.42 -10.12 -52.72
C SER A 18 -59.85 -11.19 -51.69
N ASP A 19 -59.85 -10.78 -50.39
CA ASP A 19 -60.91 -11.25 -49.54
C ASP A 19 -61.17 -10.24 -48.41
N SER A 20 -62.44 -9.96 -48.24
CA SER A 20 -63.02 -8.93 -47.40
C SER A 20 -63.02 -9.37 -45.92
N SER A 21 -62.16 -8.76 -45.17
CA SER A 21 -62.29 -8.67 -43.73
C SER A 21 -61.85 -7.26 -43.31
N THR A 22 -62.68 -6.51 -42.65
CA THR A 22 -62.50 -5.11 -42.22
C THR A 22 -61.40 -5.02 -41.16
N ALA A 23 -60.14 -5.21 -41.58
CA ALA A 23 -58.97 -4.84 -40.83
C ALA A 23 -58.51 -3.45 -41.32
N ILE A 24 -58.60 -2.44 -40.48
CA ILE A 24 -58.06 -1.09 -40.70
C ILE A 24 -56.57 -1.26 -40.99
N PRO A 25 -56.04 -0.85 -42.15
CA PRO A 25 -54.63 -1.09 -42.45
C PRO A 25 -53.75 -0.35 -41.45
N VAL A 26 -52.83 -1.06 -40.85
CA VAL A 26 -51.82 -0.54 -39.90
C VAL A 26 -51.06 0.69 -40.47
N LYS A 27 -50.93 0.83 -41.78
CA LYS A 27 -50.35 2.00 -42.47
C LYS A 27 -51.11 3.31 -42.27
N LEU A 28 -52.39 3.30 -41.91
CA LEU A 28 -53.16 4.54 -41.71
C LEU A 28 -53.04 5.11 -40.28
N ILE A 29 -52.62 4.29 -39.31
CA ILE A 29 -52.45 4.69 -37.91
C ILE A 29 -51.13 5.43 -37.71
N THR A 30 -50.06 5.09 -38.45
CA THR A 30 -48.74 5.67 -38.27
C THR A 30 -48.58 7.11 -38.80
N ALA A 31 -49.46 7.61 -39.68
CA ALA A 31 -49.33 8.94 -40.28
C ALA A 31 -49.81 10.09 -39.35
N THR A 32 -50.40 9.83 -38.18
CA THR A 32 -51.00 10.85 -37.31
C THR A 32 -50.82 10.61 -35.82
N VAL A 33 -49.85 9.77 -35.42
CA VAL A 33 -49.58 9.51 -34.00
C VAL A 33 -48.55 10.51 -33.47
N CYS A 34 -48.93 11.28 -32.44
CA CYS A 34 -48.05 12.19 -31.75
C CYS A 34 -47.83 11.70 -30.31
N PHE A 35 -46.61 11.78 -29.81
CA PHE A 35 -46.25 11.50 -28.41
C PHE A 35 -46.06 12.80 -27.63
N GLU A 36 -46.89 13.05 -26.65
CA GLU A 36 -46.85 14.24 -25.82
C GLU A 36 -46.60 13.87 -24.34
N LYS A 37 -45.55 14.46 -23.77
CA LYS A 37 -45.27 14.35 -22.32
C LYS A 37 -45.92 15.52 -21.59
N LYS A 38 -46.78 15.26 -20.60
CA LYS A 38 -47.36 16.25 -19.71
C LYS A 38 -47.11 15.80 -18.27
N GLU A 39 -46.33 16.57 -17.54
CA GLU A 39 -45.89 16.25 -16.16
C GLU A 39 -45.30 14.83 -16.04
N GLN A 40 -45.96 13.94 -15.30
CA GLN A 40 -45.55 12.54 -15.10
C GLN A 40 -46.30 11.55 -16.00
N ALA A 41 -46.86 12.01 -17.10
CA ALA A 41 -47.65 11.17 -18.02
C ALA A 41 -47.27 11.37 -19.46
N TRP A 42 -47.24 10.26 -20.23
CA TRP A 42 -47.09 10.24 -21.66
C TRP A 42 -48.43 9.93 -22.32
N PHE A 43 -48.80 10.72 -23.31
CA PHE A 43 -50.04 10.58 -24.07
C PHE A 43 -49.72 10.26 -25.51
N VAL A 44 -50.32 9.19 -26.02
CA VAL A 44 -50.31 8.85 -27.43
C VAL A 44 -51.57 9.46 -28.04
N THR A 45 -51.39 10.61 -28.71
CA THR A 45 -52.50 11.30 -29.35
C THR A 45 -52.73 10.73 -30.76
N SER A 46 -53.92 10.19 -31.01
CA SER A 46 -54.35 9.62 -32.28
C SER A 46 -55.86 9.95 -32.53
N LYS A 47 -56.38 9.52 -33.65
CA LYS A 47 -57.84 9.62 -33.95
C LYS A 47 -58.69 8.66 -33.13
N VAL A 48 -58.05 7.66 -32.50
CA VAL A 48 -58.68 6.65 -31.63
C VAL A 48 -58.39 6.99 -30.18
N PRO A 49 -59.34 6.91 -29.24
CA PRO A 49 -59.05 7.12 -27.84
C PRO A 49 -58.18 5.99 -27.29
N THR A 50 -57.26 6.33 -26.37
CA THR A 50 -56.39 5.35 -25.67
C THR A 50 -57.24 4.42 -24.82
N ASP A 51 -56.95 3.12 -24.84
CA ASP A 51 -57.70 2.04 -24.18
C ASP A 51 -56.88 1.29 -23.12
N LEU A 52 -55.58 1.66 -22.94
CA LEU A 52 -54.66 1.01 -22.00
C LEU A 52 -53.83 2.04 -21.24
N THR A 53 -53.76 1.86 -19.93
CA THR A 53 -52.90 2.64 -19.02
C THR A 53 -51.76 1.76 -18.55
N ILE A 54 -50.51 2.22 -18.69
CA ILE A 54 -49.32 1.48 -18.28
C ILE A 54 -48.51 2.35 -17.34
N GLN A 55 -48.21 1.84 -16.14
CA GLN A 55 -47.35 2.49 -15.17
C GLN A 55 -45.96 1.88 -15.16
N VAL A 56 -44.93 2.71 -15.35
CA VAL A 56 -43.50 2.31 -15.29
C VAL A 56 -42.80 3.23 -14.31
N GLY A 57 -42.53 2.73 -13.11
CA GLY A 57 -42.07 3.58 -12.00
C GLY A 57 -43.13 4.64 -11.66
N ASP A 58 -42.69 5.92 -11.66
CA ASP A 58 -43.56 7.06 -11.36
C ASP A 58 -44.25 7.67 -12.61
N ILE A 59 -44.00 7.11 -13.79
CA ILE A 59 -44.52 7.63 -15.06
C ILE A 59 -45.65 6.76 -15.58
N THR A 60 -46.74 7.39 -15.99
CA THR A 60 -47.91 6.73 -16.59
C THR A 60 -47.93 6.96 -18.11
N PHE A 61 -48.21 5.91 -18.88
CA PHE A 61 -48.34 5.93 -20.32
C PHE A 61 -49.76 5.58 -20.73
N TYR A 62 -50.40 6.49 -21.44
CA TYR A 62 -51.71 6.27 -22.07
C TYR A 62 -51.53 5.84 -23.51
N ALA A 63 -51.84 4.60 -23.81
CA ALA A 63 -51.52 3.97 -25.09
C ALA A 63 -52.73 3.19 -25.63
N HIS A 64 -52.54 2.62 -26.83
CA HIS A 64 -53.51 1.70 -27.44
C HIS A 64 -52.99 0.26 -27.29
N LYS A 65 -53.89 -0.65 -26.95
CA LYS A 65 -53.60 -2.07 -26.69
C LYS A 65 -53.00 -2.77 -27.95
N HIS A 66 -53.62 -2.60 -29.08
CA HIS A 66 -53.26 -3.32 -30.32
C HIS A 66 -51.77 -3.22 -30.73
N PRO A 67 -51.13 -2.03 -30.78
CA PRO A 67 -49.73 -1.92 -31.13
C PRO A 67 -48.81 -2.68 -30.18
N LEU A 68 -49.18 -2.81 -28.93
CA LEU A 68 -48.40 -3.52 -27.89
C LEU A 68 -48.61 -5.03 -27.98
N THR A 69 -49.86 -5.50 -28.07
CA THR A 69 -50.18 -6.93 -28.16
C THR A 69 -49.70 -7.59 -29.47
N SER A 70 -49.59 -6.82 -30.53
CA SER A 70 -49.09 -7.31 -31.82
C SER A 70 -47.58 -7.53 -31.85
N ARG A 71 -46.80 -6.90 -30.94
CA ARG A 71 -45.32 -6.94 -30.98
C ARG A 71 -44.72 -7.50 -29.69
N SER A 72 -45.52 -7.71 -28.66
CA SER A 72 -45.06 -8.14 -27.34
C SER A 72 -45.80 -9.39 -26.87
N GLY A 73 -45.09 -10.49 -26.63
CA GLY A 73 -45.64 -11.72 -26.06
C GLY A 73 -46.15 -11.48 -24.64
N TYR A 74 -45.50 -10.63 -23.85
CA TYR A 74 -45.93 -10.25 -22.53
C TYR A 74 -47.34 -9.61 -22.53
N PHE A 75 -47.57 -8.60 -23.33
CA PHE A 75 -48.88 -7.94 -23.43
C PHE A 75 -49.92 -8.84 -24.10
N ASN A 76 -49.55 -9.67 -25.07
CA ASN A 76 -50.41 -10.63 -25.67
C ASN A 76 -50.89 -11.71 -24.67
N ARG A 77 -50.00 -12.25 -23.87
CA ARG A 77 -50.32 -13.23 -22.83
C ARG A 77 -51.25 -12.67 -21.76
N ILE A 78 -50.97 -11.43 -21.23
CA ILE A 78 -51.85 -10.80 -20.26
C ILE A 78 -53.24 -10.57 -20.83
N ASP A 79 -53.35 -10.21 -22.10
CA ASP A 79 -54.66 -10.01 -22.75
C ASP A 79 -55.44 -11.29 -22.93
N LEU A 80 -54.73 -12.40 -23.22
CA LEU A 80 -55.36 -13.73 -23.33
C LEU A 80 -55.84 -14.26 -21.98
N GLU A 81 -55.05 -14.07 -20.91
CA GLU A 81 -55.39 -14.55 -19.56
C GLU A 81 -56.54 -13.73 -18.94
N LYS A 82 -56.49 -12.44 -19.08
CA LYS A 82 -57.52 -11.48 -18.62
C LYS A 82 -57.70 -10.40 -19.66
N PRO A 83 -58.74 -10.49 -20.52
CA PRO A 83 -58.97 -9.50 -21.54
C PRO A 83 -58.86 -8.07 -20.97
N LEU A 84 -57.90 -7.29 -21.47
CA LEU A 84 -57.67 -5.92 -21.04
C LEU A 84 -58.88 -5.09 -21.46
N LYS A 85 -59.76 -4.77 -20.51
CA LYS A 85 -60.95 -3.91 -20.71
C LYS A 85 -60.51 -2.46 -20.76
N PHE A 86 -61.33 -1.61 -21.37
CA PHE A 86 -61.12 -0.18 -21.38
C PHE A 86 -60.86 0.36 -19.95
N GLY A 87 -59.70 1.03 -19.74
CA GLY A 87 -59.28 1.57 -18.48
C GLY A 87 -58.53 0.61 -17.53
N ASN A 88 -58.08 -0.56 -18.01
CA ASN A 88 -57.21 -1.43 -17.18
C ASN A 88 -55.81 -0.84 -17.04
N ASP A 89 -55.33 -0.79 -15.78
CA ASP A 89 -54.00 -0.35 -15.42
C ASP A 89 -53.03 -1.54 -15.39
N VAL A 90 -51.96 -1.50 -16.19
CA VAL A 90 -50.86 -2.46 -16.17
C VAL A 90 -49.66 -1.82 -15.45
N LYS A 91 -49.16 -2.43 -14.38
CA LYS A 91 -47.98 -1.96 -13.69
C LYS A 91 -46.78 -2.81 -14.04
N LEU A 92 -45.73 -2.21 -14.61
CA LEU A 92 -44.47 -2.85 -14.91
C LEU A 92 -43.48 -2.55 -13.79
N ASN A 93 -43.42 -3.46 -12.82
CA ASN A 93 -42.50 -3.34 -11.71
C ASN A 93 -41.08 -3.71 -12.12
N ASN A 94 -40.07 -2.95 -11.70
CA ASN A 94 -38.65 -3.20 -11.99
C ASN A 94 -38.36 -3.35 -13.49
N PHE A 95 -39.02 -2.56 -14.32
CA PHE A 95 -38.84 -2.58 -15.77
C PHE A 95 -37.39 -2.19 -16.14
N PRO A 96 -36.68 -3.00 -16.94
CA PRO A 96 -35.30 -2.73 -17.31
C PRO A 96 -35.14 -1.38 -18.05
N GLY A 97 -34.26 -0.52 -17.52
CA GLY A 97 -34.00 0.80 -18.11
C GLY A 97 -35.10 1.84 -17.85
N GLY A 98 -36.16 1.48 -17.07
CA GLY A 98 -37.17 2.42 -16.59
C GLY A 98 -38.06 3.04 -17.68
N SER A 99 -38.67 4.17 -17.33
CA SER A 99 -39.66 4.87 -18.18
C SER A 99 -39.09 5.41 -19.48
N GLU A 100 -37.82 5.85 -19.50
CA GLU A 100 -37.15 6.35 -20.72
C GLU A 100 -36.98 5.23 -21.77
N THR A 101 -36.62 4.04 -21.30
CA THR A 101 -36.52 2.86 -22.18
C THR A 101 -37.89 2.43 -22.65
N PHE A 102 -38.92 2.46 -21.80
CA PHE A 102 -40.28 2.10 -22.19
C PHE A 102 -40.87 3.09 -23.22
N GLU A 103 -40.55 4.36 -23.15
CA GLU A 103 -40.91 5.34 -24.18
C GLU A 103 -40.38 4.91 -25.56
N ASN A 104 -39.12 4.49 -25.66
CA ASN A 104 -38.54 4.01 -26.93
C ASN A 104 -39.20 2.70 -27.39
N VAL A 105 -39.49 1.78 -26.49
CA VAL A 105 -40.26 0.56 -26.79
C VAL A 105 -41.65 0.92 -27.34
N LEU A 106 -42.31 1.86 -26.69
CA LEU A 106 -43.64 2.30 -27.11
C LEU A 106 -43.60 2.92 -28.51
N LYS A 107 -42.65 3.82 -28.80
CA LYS A 107 -42.40 4.38 -30.15
C LYS A 107 -42.20 3.28 -31.17
N PHE A 108 -41.39 2.25 -30.85
CA PHE A 108 -41.19 1.11 -31.71
C PHE A 108 -42.49 0.35 -31.99
N CYS A 109 -43.34 0.11 -30.97
CA CYS A 109 -44.64 -0.55 -31.13
C CYS A 109 -45.57 0.21 -32.05
N TYR A 110 -45.46 1.53 -32.12
CA TYR A 110 -46.23 2.36 -33.04
C TYR A 110 -45.59 2.50 -34.44
N GLY A 111 -44.46 1.81 -34.70
CA GLY A 111 -43.77 1.87 -35.99
C GLY A 111 -42.99 3.17 -36.24
N LEU A 112 -42.76 3.95 -35.16
CA LEU A 112 -41.91 5.13 -35.24
C LEU A 112 -40.44 4.73 -35.23
N PRO A 113 -39.56 5.49 -35.91
CA PRO A 113 -38.13 5.20 -35.90
C PRO A 113 -37.57 5.33 -34.47
N VAL A 114 -36.80 4.32 -34.06
CA VAL A 114 -36.04 4.31 -32.81
C VAL A 114 -34.57 4.19 -33.18
N ASP A 115 -33.79 5.23 -32.89
CA ASP A 115 -32.36 5.23 -33.15
C ASP A 115 -31.65 4.42 -32.06
N LEU A 116 -31.03 3.31 -32.49
CA LEU A 116 -30.17 2.50 -31.62
C LEU A 116 -28.81 3.18 -31.47
N THR A 117 -28.38 3.34 -30.23
CA THR A 117 -27.11 3.95 -29.86
C THR A 117 -26.39 3.06 -28.83
N PRO A 118 -25.08 3.19 -28.62
CA PRO A 118 -24.37 2.47 -27.57
C PRO A 118 -24.90 2.78 -26.16
N THR A 119 -25.59 3.91 -25.95
CA THR A 119 -26.13 4.29 -24.63
C THR A 119 -27.49 3.66 -24.34
N ASN A 120 -28.31 3.37 -25.35
CA ASN A 120 -29.68 2.88 -25.17
C ASN A 120 -29.88 1.40 -25.57
N VAL A 121 -28.95 0.81 -26.30
CA VAL A 121 -29.14 -0.55 -26.85
C VAL A 121 -29.23 -1.63 -25.73
N ALA A 122 -28.44 -1.52 -24.67
CA ALA A 122 -28.51 -2.49 -23.58
C ALA A 122 -29.83 -2.39 -22.78
N PRO A 123 -30.28 -1.20 -22.35
CA PRO A 123 -31.62 -1.04 -21.80
C PRO A 123 -32.73 -1.57 -22.73
N LEU A 124 -32.67 -1.23 -24.02
CA LEU A 124 -33.67 -1.69 -25.00
C LEU A 124 -33.64 -3.20 -25.21
N ARG A 125 -32.44 -3.82 -25.25
CA ARG A 125 -32.31 -5.29 -25.34
C ARG A 125 -32.90 -5.98 -24.11
N CYS A 126 -32.62 -5.46 -22.89
CA CYS A 126 -33.20 -5.99 -21.65
C CYS A 126 -34.73 -5.79 -21.60
N ALA A 127 -35.20 -4.61 -22.00
CA ALA A 127 -36.64 -4.32 -22.04
C ALA A 127 -37.39 -5.16 -23.07
N SER A 128 -36.82 -5.37 -24.23
CA SER A 128 -37.41 -6.23 -25.27
C SER A 128 -37.48 -7.68 -24.84
N GLU A 129 -36.50 -8.17 -24.10
CA GLU A 129 -36.56 -9.51 -23.49
C GLU A 129 -37.66 -9.59 -22.41
N PHE A 130 -37.73 -8.60 -21.50
CA PHE A 130 -38.80 -8.50 -20.50
C PHE A 130 -40.20 -8.55 -21.12
N LEU A 131 -40.38 -7.89 -22.26
CA LEU A 131 -41.64 -7.81 -22.99
C LEU A 131 -41.85 -8.95 -23.99
N GLU A 132 -40.92 -9.90 -24.12
CA GLU A 132 -41.01 -11.04 -25.03
C GLU A 132 -41.25 -10.58 -26.51
N MET A 133 -40.44 -9.58 -26.96
CA MET A 133 -40.56 -8.99 -28.33
C MET A 133 -39.75 -9.80 -29.32
N THR A 134 -40.15 -11.07 -29.53
CA THR A 134 -39.51 -12.03 -30.44
C THR A 134 -40.02 -11.90 -31.87
N GLU A 135 -39.33 -12.55 -32.81
CA GLU A 135 -39.74 -12.60 -34.25
C GLU A 135 -41.02 -13.43 -34.48
N GLU A 136 -41.47 -14.17 -33.46
CA GLU A 136 -42.80 -14.88 -33.53
C GLU A 136 -43.98 -13.91 -33.64
N PHE A 137 -43.83 -12.67 -33.14
CA PHE A 137 -44.85 -11.63 -33.16
C PHE A 137 -44.72 -10.71 -34.38
N GLU A 138 -43.49 -10.38 -34.81
CA GLU A 138 -43.20 -9.53 -35.95
C GLU A 138 -41.77 -9.79 -36.47
N ASP A 139 -41.60 -9.94 -37.76
CA ASP A 139 -40.28 -10.06 -38.42
C ASP A 139 -39.44 -8.81 -38.16
N GLY A 140 -38.20 -9.00 -37.71
CA GLY A 140 -37.30 -7.90 -37.36
C GLY A 140 -37.78 -7.12 -36.13
N ASN A 141 -38.33 -7.79 -35.14
CA ASN A 141 -38.78 -7.21 -33.86
C ASN A 141 -37.59 -6.67 -33.05
N LEU A 142 -37.85 -6.01 -31.94
CA LEU A 142 -36.86 -5.23 -31.21
C LEU A 142 -35.69 -6.07 -30.64
N ILE A 143 -35.94 -7.31 -30.22
CA ILE A 143 -34.86 -8.24 -29.80
C ILE A 143 -33.82 -8.41 -30.90
N SER A 144 -34.25 -8.80 -32.12
CA SER A 144 -33.36 -9.02 -33.25
C SER A 144 -32.60 -7.76 -33.65
N LYS A 145 -33.27 -6.60 -33.67
CA LYS A 145 -32.63 -5.31 -34.03
C LYS A 145 -31.58 -4.91 -33.01
N ALA A 146 -31.91 -5.02 -31.71
CA ALA A 146 -30.97 -4.70 -30.66
C ALA A 146 -29.76 -5.65 -30.64
N GLU A 147 -30.01 -6.95 -30.90
CA GLU A 147 -28.95 -7.97 -30.95
C GLU A 147 -28.04 -7.78 -32.16
N ALA A 148 -28.60 -7.44 -33.33
CA ALA A 148 -27.80 -7.09 -34.50
C ALA A 148 -26.93 -5.86 -34.25
N PHE A 149 -27.48 -4.79 -33.66
CA PHE A 149 -26.73 -3.59 -33.32
C PHE A 149 -25.60 -3.90 -32.28
N LEU A 150 -25.89 -4.68 -31.25
CA LEU A 150 -24.87 -5.13 -30.29
C LEU A 150 -23.75 -5.86 -31.04
N THR A 151 -24.08 -6.84 -31.88
CA THR A 151 -23.09 -7.71 -32.51
C THR A 151 -22.23 -6.95 -33.55
N PHE A 152 -22.85 -6.14 -34.43
CA PHE A 152 -22.14 -5.55 -35.56
C PHE A 152 -21.55 -4.17 -35.26
N ILE A 153 -22.16 -3.39 -34.36
CA ILE A 153 -21.74 -2.02 -34.08
C ILE A 153 -21.03 -1.90 -32.76
N VAL A 154 -21.59 -2.47 -31.68
CA VAL A 154 -21.01 -2.32 -30.36
C VAL A 154 -19.74 -3.16 -30.21
N LEU A 155 -19.83 -4.47 -30.49
CA LEU A 155 -18.71 -5.39 -30.31
C LEU A 155 -17.59 -5.24 -31.36
N SER A 156 -17.72 -4.35 -32.33
CA SER A 156 -16.63 -3.96 -33.23
C SER A 156 -15.74 -2.85 -32.68
N SER A 157 -16.17 -2.14 -31.62
CA SER A 157 -15.52 -0.94 -31.11
C SER A 157 -15.33 -1.00 -29.59
N LEU A 158 -14.09 -0.76 -29.11
CA LEU A 158 -13.78 -0.66 -27.69
C LEU A 158 -14.60 0.44 -27.01
N LYS A 159 -14.64 1.63 -27.58
CA LYS A 159 -15.38 2.78 -27.05
C LYS A 159 -16.88 2.50 -26.93
N ASN A 160 -17.48 1.86 -27.93
CA ASN A 160 -18.90 1.48 -27.88
C ASN A 160 -19.16 0.42 -26.81
N SER A 161 -18.27 -0.58 -26.68
CA SER A 161 -18.37 -1.62 -25.66
C SER A 161 -18.28 -1.03 -24.24
N ILE A 162 -17.39 -0.06 -24.00
CA ILE A 162 -17.29 0.66 -22.73
C ILE A 162 -18.55 1.48 -22.45
N THR A 163 -19.10 2.16 -23.46
CA THR A 163 -20.35 2.93 -23.33
C THR A 163 -21.52 2.01 -22.94
N VAL A 164 -21.61 0.84 -23.56
CA VAL A 164 -22.63 -0.18 -23.22
C VAL A 164 -22.43 -0.69 -21.78
N LEU A 165 -21.20 -0.98 -21.35
CA LEU A 165 -20.93 -1.40 -19.97
C LEU A 165 -21.41 -0.37 -18.95
N LYS A 166 -21.21 0.93 -19.20
CA LYS A 166 -21.72 2.01 -18.36
C LYS A 166 -23.25 2.01 -18.30
N SER A 167 -23.92 1.79 -19.43
CA SER A 167 -25.39 1.71 -19.45
C SER A 167 -25.94 0.47 -18.76
N CYS A 168 -25.11 -0.59 -18.56
CA CYS A 168 -25.50 -1.81 -17.87
C CYS A 168 -25.52 -1.69 -16.34
N GLU A 169 -24.97 -0.62 -15.76
CA GLU A 169 -24.82 -0.48 -14.29
C GLU A 169 -26.14 -0.59 -13.51
N SER A 170 -27.25 -0.15 -14.11
CA SER A 170 -28.59 -0.20 -13.52
C SER A 170 -29.45 -1.37 -14.01
N LEU A 171 -28.92 -2.26 -14.89
CA LEU A 171 -29.69 -3.29 -15.59
C LEU A 171 -29.53 -4.70 -14.97
N SER A 172 -28.96 -4.82 -13.78
CA SER A 172 -28.88 -6.12 -13.10
C SER A 172 -30.28 -6.63 -12.69
N PRO A 173 -30.60 -7.91 -12.85
CA PRO A 173 -29.76 -9.00 -13.38
C PRO A 173 -29.85 -9.21 -14.91
N TRP A 174 -30.63 -8.43 -15.62
CA TRP A 174 -30.95 -8.65 -17.04
C TRP A 174 -29.70 -8.62 -17.95
N ALA A 175 -28.85 -7.61 -17.80
CA ALA A 175 -27.64 -7.48 -18.62
C ALA A 175 -26.65 -8.64 -18.41
N GLU A 176 -26.64 -9.23 -17.20
CA GLU A 176 -25.87 -10.43 -16.88
C GLU A 176 -26.45 -11.68 -17.55
N ASN A 177 -27.75 -11.90 -17.39
CA ASN A 177 -28.46 -13.07 -17.93
C ASN A 177 -28.37 -13.11 -19.47
N LEU A 178 -28.47 -11.95 -20.13
CA LEU A 178 -28.32 -11.80 -21.57
C LEU A 178 -26.86 -11.79 -22.05
N GLN A 179 -25.90 -12.00 -21.15
CA GLN A 179 -24.45 -12.04 -21.44
C GLN A 179 -23.92 -10.76 -22.09
N ILE A 180 -24.61 -9.62 -22.00
CA ILE A 180 -24.19 -8.35 -22.61
C ILE A 180 -22.87 -7.89 -22.01
N ILE A 181 -22.76 -7.89 -20.66
CA ILE A 181 -21.57 -7.49 -19.93
C ILE A 181 -20.39 -8.39 -20.32
N ARG A 182 -20.59 -9.71 -20.32
CA ARG A 182 -19.54 -10.66 -20.67
C ARG A 182 -19.01 -10.41 -22.11
N ARG A 183 -19.89 -10.29 -23.09
CA ARG A 183 -19.51 -10.07 -24.49
C ARG A 183 -18.73 -8.77 -24.68
N CYS A 184 -19.14 -7.68 -24.01
CA CYS A 184 -18.41 -6.43 -24.03
C CYS A 184 -17.02 -6.56 -23.39
N CYS A 185 -16.90 -7.21 -22.22
CA CYS A 185 -15.61 -7.47 -21.59
C CYS A 185 -14.69 -8.34 -22.45
N ASP A 186 -15.22 -9.39 -23.07
CA ASP A 186 -14.48 -10.26 -23.99
C ASP A 186 -13.94 -9.50 -25.20
N THR A 187 -14.74 -8.57 -25.75
CA THR A 187 -14.35 -7.73 -26.89
C THR A 187 -13.25 -6.74 -26.49
N ILE A 188 -13.41 -6.07 -25.35
CA ILE A 188 -12.40 -5.13 -24.84
C ILE A 188 -11.09 -5.86 -24.61
N ALA A 189 -11.12 -7.02 -23.93
CA ALA A 189 -9.96 -7.85 -23.68
C ALA A 189 -9.28 -8.34 -24.96
N TRP A 190 -10.06 -8.72 -25.98
CA TRP A 190 -9.52 -9.13 -27.27
C TRP A 190 -8.82 -7.99 -27.99
N GLN A 191 -9.41 -6.80 -28.01
CA GLN A 191 -8.81 -5.62 -28.63
C GLN A 191 -7.55 -5.18 -27.90
N ALA A 192 -7.55 -5.19 -26.55
CA ALA A 192 -6.38 -4.90 -25.74
C ALA A 192 -5.21 -5.88 -25.94
N CYS A 193 -5.50 -7.15 -26.28
CA CYS A 193 -4.47 -8.15 -26.56
C CYS A 193 -3.97 -8.17 -28.00
N ARG A 194 -4.78 -7.71 -28.96
CA ARG A 194 -4.47 -7.81 -30.40
C ARG A 194 -3.22 -7.01 -30.77
N ASP A 195 -3.06 -5.85 -30.19
CA ASP A 195 -1.96 -4.94 -30.50
C ASP A 195 -0.63 -5.42 -29.88
N ASN A 196 -0.69 -6.24 -28.79
CA ASN A 196 0.47 -6.84 -28.14
C ASN A 196 1.13 -7.98 -28.93
N LEU A 197 0.46 -8.53 -29.95
CA LEU A 197 1.01 -9.62 -30.76
C LEU A 197 1.88 -9.13 -31.93
N ALA A 198 1.85 -7.84 -32.23
CA ALA A 198 2.50 -7.29 -33.42
C ALA A 198 3.93 -6.77 -33.17
N ASN A 199 4.26 -6.29 -31.98
CA ASN A 199 5.56 -5.66 -31.69
C ASN A 199 6.14 -6.14 -30.35
N GLY A 200 7.37 -6.67 -30.37
CA GLY A 200 8.04 -7.27 -29.22
C GLY A 200 8.50 -6.29 -28.11
N GLU A 201 8.41 -4.97 -28.30
CA GLU A 201 8.80 -3.96 -27.34
C GLU A 201 7.57 -3.21 -26.81
N PHE A 202 7.59 -2.92 -25.51
CA PHE A 202 6.55 -2.19 -24.79
C PHE A 202 6.57 -0.72 -25.19
N THR A 203 5.62 -0.29 -26.05
CA THR A 203 5.52 1.09 -26.52
C THR A 203 4.41 1.84 -25.78
N ASP A 204 4.49 3.18 -25.71
CA ASP A 204 3.43 4.03 -25.14
C ASP A 204 2.08 3.87 -25.87
N ASP A 205 2.11 3.39 -27.12
CA ASP A 205 0.93 3.02 -27.90
C ASP A 205 0.11 1.87 -27.26
N GLU A 206 0.71 1.00 -26.46
CA GLU A 206 -0.02 -0.10 -25.77
C GLU A 206 -0.93 0.39 -24.62
N ARG A 207 -0.80 1.64 -24.19
CA ARG A 207 -1.57 2.25 -23.07
C ARG A 207 -2.83 2.99 -23.49
N TRP A 208 -3.09 3.11 -24.78
CA TRP A 208 -4.19 3.91 -25.31
C TRP A 208 -5.57 3.56 -24.71
N TRP A 209 -5.80 2.30 -24.35
CA TRP A 209 -7.07 1.83 -23.80
C TRP A 209 -7.21 2.01 -22.28
N PHE A 210 -6.11 2.29 -21.53
CA PHE A 210 -6.12 2.42 -20.07
C PHE A 210 -7.05 3.54 -19.61
N GLY A 211 -6.97 4.71 -20.25
CA GLY A 211 -7.80 5.87 -19.94
C GLY A 211 -9.29 5.59 -20.07
N GLU A 212 -9.67 4.87 -21.10
CA GLU A 212 -11.07 4.50 -21.37
C GLU A 212 -11.59 3.47 -20.34
N VAL A 213 -10.86 2.39 -20.11
CA VAL A 213 -11.24 1.33 -19.16
C VAL A 213 -11.24 1.84 -17.73
N SER A 214 -10.36 2.79 -17.39
CA SER A 214 -10.33 3.40 -16.04
C SER A 214 -11.57 4.26 -15.73
N THR A 215 -12.47 4.48 -16.68
CA THR A 215 -13.75 5.17 -16.42
C THR A 215 -14.86 4.26 -15.92
N LEU A 216 -14.63 2.95 -15.93
CA LEU A 216 -15.62 1.94 -15.52
C LEU A 216 -15.61 1.74 -14.00
N ARG A 217 -16.70 1.21 -13.48
CA ARG A 217 -16.78 0.72 -12.09
C ARG A 217 -15.81 -0.43 -11.87
N ILE A 218 -15.43 -0.62 -10.61
CA ILE A 218 -14.44 -1.63 -10.22
C ILE A 218 -14.84 -3.07 -10.61
N ASP A 219 -16.11 -3.43 -10.54
CA ASP A 219 -16.63 -4.75 -10.90
C ASP A 219 -16.41 -5.07 -12.38
N HIS A 220 -16.72 -4.13 -13.28
CA HIS A 220 -16.46 -4.26 -14.70
C HIS A 220 -14.95 -4.24 -14.99
N PHE A 221 -14.19 -3.37 -14.32
CA PHE A 221 -12.75 -3.32 -14.46
C PHE A 221 -12.09 -4.65 -14.11
N VAL A 222 -12.46 -5.26 -12.97
CA VAL A 222 -11.95 -6.56 -12.53
C VAL A 222 -12.23 -7.64 -13.56
N ARG A 223 -13.44 -7.66 -14.15
CA ARG A 223 -13.78 -8.62 -15.22
C ARG A 223 -12.92 -8.44 -16.45
N ILE A 224 -12.73 -7.21 -16.91
CA ILE A 224 -11.89 -6.92 -18.07
C ILE A 224 -10.46 -7.39 -17.82
N ILE A 225 -9.85 -7.02 -16.69
CA ILE A 225 -8.48 -7.41 -16.35
C ILE A 225 -8.35 -8.94 -16.26
N THR A 226 -9.32 -9.61 -15.62
CA THR A 226 -9.32 -11.07 -15.51
C THR A 226 -9.43 -11.73 -16.88
N THR A 227 -10.30 -11.21 -17.75
CA THR A 227 -10.48 -11.72 -19.12
C THR A 227 -9.24 -11.44 -19.99
N THR A 228 -8.64 -10.26 -19.85
CA THR A 228 -7.42 -9.87 -20.58
C THR A 228 -6.25 -10.76 -20.19
N ARG A 229 -6.12 -11.07 -18.89
CA ARG A 229 -5.13 -12.05 -18.38
C ARG A 229 -5.37 -13.45 -18.97
N ALA A 230 -6.62 -13.92 -18.99
CA ALA A 230 -6.96 -15.23 -19.54
C ALA A 230 -6.68 -15.33 -21.05
N LYS A 231 -6.66 -14.21 -21.78
CA LYS A 231 -6.30 -14.15 -23.21
C LYS A 231 -4.79 -14.03 -23.45
N GLY A 232 -3.95 -14.05 -22.39
CA GLY A 232 -2.49 -14.08 -22.50
C GLY A 232 -1.82 -12.70 -22.61
N ALA A 233 -2.45 -11.63 -22.12
CA ALA A 233 -1.80 -10.33 -22.02
C ALA A 233 -0.58 -10.40 -21.09
N LYS A 234 0.46 -9.63 -21.43
CA LYS A 234 1.69 -9.53 -20.63
C LYS A 234 1.38 -9.03 -19.21
N PRO A 235 1.98 -9.62 -18.15
CA PRO A 235 1.76 -9.19 -16.77
C PRO A 235 2.08 -7.71 -16.52
N GLU A 236 3.08 -7.16 -17.22
CA GLU A 236 3.51 -5.76 -17.12
C GLU A 236 2.41 -4.81 -17.63
N VAL A 237 1.72 -5.17 -18.72
CA VAL A 237 0.60 -4.38 -19.27
C VAL A 237 -0.57 -4.39 -18.29
N ILE A 238 -0.88 -5.56 -17.73
CA ILE A 238 -1.92 -5.70 -16.70
C ILE A 238 -1.57 -4.88 -15.47
N GLY A 239 -0.34 -4.97 -14.98
CA GLY A 239 0.16 -4.20 -13.85
C GLY A 239 0.05 -2.70 -14.09
N ALA A 240 0.50 -2.23 -15.26
CA ALA A 240 0.42 -0.82 -15.65
C ALA A 240 -1.03 -0.31 -15.73
N CYS A 241 -1.95 -1.12 -16.26
CA CYS A 241 -3.37 -0.78 -16.32
C CYS A 241 -3.99 -0.68 -14.92
N ILE A 242 -3.63 -1.60 -13.99
CA ILE A 242 -4.09 -1.56 -12.60
C ILE A 242 -3.53 -0.33 -11.89
N MET A 243 -2.25 0.01 -12.08
CA MET A 243 -1.64 1.23 -11.52
C MET A 243 -2.36 2.48 -12.01
N HIS A 244 -2.64 2.60 -13.31
CA HIS A 244 -3.37 3.72 -13.90
C HIS A 244 -4.80 3.85 -13.31
N TYR A 245 -5.50 2.74 -13.13
CA TYR A 245 -6.83 2.73 -12.50
C TYR A 245 -6.76 3.19 -11.03
N ALA A 246 -5.79 2.68 -10.27
CA ALA A 246 -5.58 3.03 -8.88
C ALA A 246 -5.25 4.53 -8.69
N GLU A 247 -4.39 5.09 -9.54
CA GLU A 247 -4.04 6.52 -9.53
C GLU A 247 -5.27 7.42 -9.74
N LYS A 248 -6.19 7.00 -10.57
CA LYS A 248 -7.42 7.74 -10.84
C LYS A 248 -8.42 7.70 -9.70
N TRP A 249 -8.61 6.56 -9.07
CA TRP A 249 -9.69 6.33 -8.11
C TRP A 249 -9.25 6.39 -6.65
N LEU A 250 -7.97 6.12 -6.34
CA LEU A 250 -7.42 6.20 -5.00
C LEU A 250 -6.73 7.55 -4.80
N CYS A 251 -7.38 8.45 -4.09
CA CYS A 251 -6.78 9.74 -3.74
C CYS A 251 -5.49 9.52 -2.92
N GLY A 252 -4.38 10.13 -3.34
CA GLY A 252 -3.08 10.03 -2.63
C GLY A 252 -2.08 9.06 -3.24
N MET A 253 -2.41 8.36 -4.33
CA MET A 253 -1.51 7.47 -5.07
C MET A 253 -0.60 8.18 -6.08
N GLY A 254 -0.48 9.52 -6.03
CA GLY A 254 0.34 10.27 -6.99
C GLY A 254 1.78 9.77 -7.05
N LEU A 255 2.13 9.04 -8.11
CA LEU A 255 3.48 8.55 -8.44
C LEU A 255 4.35 9.66 -9.07
N GLY A 256 4.26 10.91 -8.56
CA GLY A 256 5.28 11.93 -8.84
C GLY A 256 5.35 12.46 -10.27
N LEU A 257 4.25 12.50 -11.03
CA LEU A 257 4.13 13.41 -12.15
C LEU A 257 3.60 14.74 -11.59
N GLU A 258 4.47 15.76 -11.62
CA GLU A 258 4.13 17.13 -11.24
C GLU A 258 3.07 17.66 -12.21
N ASP A 259 1.80 17.47 -11.87
CA ASP A 259 0.72 18.17 -12.53
C ASP A 259 0.09 19.15 -11.54
N HIS A 260 0.32 20.44 -11.79
CA HIS A 260 -0.20 21.58 -11.04
C HIS A 260 -1.71 21.75 -11.26
N SER A 261 -2.51 20.74 -10.95
CA SER A 261 -3.95 20.91 -10.89
C SER A 261 -4.41 20.96 -9.43
N GLN A 262 -4.84 22.13 -9.04
CA GLN A 262 -5.44 22.48 -7.76
C GLN A 262 -6.63 21.55 -7.44
N GLY A 263 -6.40 20.56 -6.57
CA GLY A 263 -7.44 19.75 -5.98
C GLY A 263 -7.19 19.59 -4.49
N SER A 264 -7.92 20.33 -3.67
CA SER A 264 -7.83 20.38 -2.20
C SER A 264 -7.87 19.00 -1.51
N GLY A 265 -8.42 17.96 -2.17
CA GLY A 265 -8.57 16.63 -1.59
C GLY A 265 -7.31 15.77 -1.56
N LYS A 266 -6.32 16.02 -2.45
CA LYS A 266 -5.08 15.21 -2.53
C LYS A 266 -4.14 15.50 -1.36
N HIS A 267 -4.04 16.77 -0.94
CA HIS A 267 -3.19 17.21 0.19
C HIS A 267 -3.70 16.67 1.53
N GLU A 268 -5.00 16.54 1.69
CA GLU A 268 -5.64 16.13 2.95
C GLU A 268 -5.44 14.65 3.24
N LEU A 269 -5.45 13.79 2.20
CA LEU A 269 -5.20 12.35 2.34
C LEU A 269 -3.72 12.06 2.61
N GLN A 270 -2.83 12.81 1.99
CA GLN A 270 -1.39 12.71 2.24
C GLN A 270 -1.05 13.14 3.67
N LEU A 271 -1.71 14.17 4.20
CA LEU A 271 -1.62 14.56 5.60
C LEU A 271 -2.20 13.50 6.55
N CYS A 272 -3.29 12.83 6.19
CA CYS A 272 -3.86 11.73 6.97
C CYS A 272 -2.93 10.51 7.01
N ILE A 273 -2.31 10.16 5.86
CA ILE A 273 -1.33 9.07 5.78
C ILE A 273 -0.09 9.41 6.62
N LEU A 274 0.39 10.65 6.58
CA LEU A 274 1.57 11.11 7.32
C LEU A 274 1.30 11.32 8.81
N SER A 275 0.08 11.73 9.19
CA SER A 275 -0.28 12.05 10.58
C SER A 275 -0.82 10.87 11.38
N GLY A 276 -1.08 9.72 10.74
CA GLY A 276 -1.68 8.54 11.39
C GLY A 276 -3.09 8.77 11.93
N LYS A 277 -3.75 9.89 11.57
CA LYS A 277 -5.11 10.21 11.99
C LYS A 277 -6.11 9.79 10.91
N ARG A 278 -7.04 8.94 11.28
CA ARG A 278 -8.17 8.56 10.44
C ARG A 278 -9.11 9.76 10.33
N GLN A 279 -9.28 10.30 9.13
CA GLN A 279 -10.28 11.33 8.90
C GLN A 279 -11.66 10.67 8.96
N GLU A 280 -12.54 11.17 9.83
CA GLU A 280 -13.94 10.72 9.91
C GLU A 280 -14.71 11.20 8.67
N ARG A 281 -14.54 10.46 7.56
CA ARG A 281 -15.41 10.56 6.39
C ARG A 281 -16.63 9.66 6.60
N SER A 282 -17.72 9.95 5.88
CA SER A 282 -18.96 9.18 6.04
C SER A 282 -18.69 7.66 5.97
N PRO A 283 -19.34 6.85 6.81
CA PRO A 283 -19.10 5.38 6.85
C PRO A 283 -19.25 4.69 5.48
N GLY A 284 -20.10 5.24 4.61
CA GLY A 284 -20.29 4.75 3.24
C GLY A 284 -19.04 4.89 2.37
N TYR A 285 -18.39 6.05 2.40
CA TYR A 285 -17.18 6.31 1.62
C TYR A 285 -16.02 5.36 1.99
N ASN A 286 -15.83 5.10 3.28
CA ASN A 286 -14.78 4.17 3.74
C ASN A 286 -15.04 2.74 3.26
N LYS A 287 -16.29 2.31 3.20
CA LYS A 287 -16.67 0.98 2.70
C LYS A 287 -16.40 0.84 1.20
N GLU A 288 -16.73 1.85 0.41
CA GLU A 288 -16.48 1.85 -1.04
C GLU A 288 -14.98 1.82 -1.35
N GLN A 289 -14.17 2.63 -0.66
CA GLN A 289 -12.71 2.63 -0.82
C GLN A 289 -12.09 1.29 -0.41
N ARG A 290 -12.59 0.68 0.67
CA ARG A 290 -12.16 -0.66 1.07
C ARG A 290 -12.42 -1.69 -0.02
N VAL A 291 -13.64 -1.74 -0.57
CA VAL A 291 -14.00 -2.68 -1.65
C VAL A 291 -13.11 -2.45 -2.87
N LEU A 292 -12.85 -1.19 -3.22
CA LEU A 292 -11.97 -0.82 -4.32
C LEU A 292 -10.55 -1.37 -4.12
N ILE A 293 -9.95 -1.12 -2.95
CA ILE A 293 -8.60 -1.57 -2.61
C ILE A 293 -8.51 -3.11 -2.60
N GLU A 294 -9.46 -3.79 -1.94
CA GLU A 294 -9.51 -5.24 -1.87
C GLU A 294 -9.65 -5.87 -3.27
N SER A 295 -10.48 -5.28 -4.13
CA SER A 295 -10.65 -5.73 -5.52
C SER A 295 -9.37 -5.56 -6.32
N LEU A 296 -8.68 -4.42 -6.19
CA LEU A 296 -7.41 -4.18 -6.89
C LEU A 296 -6.32 -5.14 -6.43
N ILE A 297 -6.18 -5.38 -5.13
CA ILE A 297 -5.20 -6.35 -4.59
C ILE A 297 -5.45 -7.75 -5.15
N SER A 298 -6.73 -8.17 -5.24
CA SER A 298 -7.10 -9.52 -5.71
C SER A 298 -6.72 -9.79 -7.16
N ILE A 299 -6.60 -8.75 -7.98
CA ILE A 299 -6.28 -8.88 -9.41
C ILE A 299 -4.81 -8.56 -9.75
N LEU A 300 -3.97 -8.22 -8.77
CA LEU A 300 -2.54 -7.96 -9.01
C LEU A 300 -1.87 -9.18 -9.66
N PRO A 301 -1.01 -8.99 -10.66
CA PRO A 301 -0.19 -10.06 -11.24
C PRO A 301 0.71 -10.70 -10.18
N GLN A 302 1.10 -11.97 -10.41
CA GLN A 302 1.99 -12.69 -9.51
C GLN A 302 3.48 -12.48 -9.86
N GLU A 303 3.74 -12.04 -11.06
CA GLU A 303 5.07 -11.84 -11.61
C GLU A 303 5.76 -10.64 -10.95
N LYS A 304 7.06 -10.80 -10.63
CA LYS A 304 7.88 -9.84 -9.88
C LYS A 304 7.93 -8.45 -10.55
N GLU A 305 8.07 -8.42 -11.88
CA GLU A 305 8.32 -7.20 -12.66
C GLU A 305 7.04 -6.47 -13.09
N ALA A 306 5.87 -7.06 -12.85
CA ALA A 306 4.61 -6.52 -13.34
C ALA A 306 4.16 -5.23 -12.64
N VAL A 307 4.59 -5.01 -11.39
CA VAL A 307 4.15 -3.88 -10.56
C VAL A 307 5.31 -3.35 -9.73
N SER A 308 5.50 -2.04 -9.68
CA SER A 308 6.61 -1.44 -8.94
C SER A 308 6.47 -1.61 -7.42
N CYS A 309 7.61 -1.79 -6.72
CA CYS A 309 7.66 -1.88 -5.26
C CYS A 309 7.01 -0.67 -4.58
N LYS A 310 7.26 0.54 -5.09
CA LYS A 310 6.65 1.78 -4.60
C LYS A 310 5.13 1.74 -4.63
N PHE A 311 4.53 1.26 -5.72
CA PHE A 311 3.08 1.13 -5.83
C PHE A 311 2.52 0.11 -4.83
N LEU A 312 3.16 -1.05 -4.68
CA LEU A 312 2.74 -2.07 -3.72
C LEU A 312 2.77 -1.55 -2.28
N LEU A 313 3.83 -0.81 -1.90
CA LEU A 313 3.94 -0.18 -0.57
C LEU A 313 2.87 0.90 -0.36
N GLN A 314 2.53 1.68 -1.38
CA GLN A 314 1.42 2.63 -1.31
C GLN A 314 0.08 1.92 -1.15
N MET A 315 -0.16 0.84 -1.90
CA MET A 315 -1.35 0.00 -1.73
C MET A 315 -1.44 -0.59 -0.32
N LEU A 316 -0.32 -1.01 0.27
CA LEU A 316 -0.28 -1.51 1.65
C LEU A 316 -0.67 -0.41 2.66
N LYS A 317 -0.14 0.81 2.50
CA LYS A 317 -0.53 1.96 3.33
C LYS A 317 -2.04 2.23 3.23
N MET A 318 -2.59 2.21 2.02
CA MET A 318 -4.03 2.40 1.81
C MET A 318 -4.86 1.24 2.39
N ALA A 319 -4.41 -0.02 2.21
CA ALA A 319 -5.07 -1.19 2.78
C ALA A 319 -5.15 -1.11 4.32
N THR A 320 -4.11 -0.59 4.97
CA THR A 320 -4.06 -0.36 6.42
C THR A 320 -5.04 0.75 6.82
N VAL A 321 -5.06 1.89 6.10
CA VAL A 321 -5.98 3.03 6.37
C VAL A 321 -7.44 2.59 6.31
N TYR A 322 -7.82 1.84 5.28
CA TYR A 322 -9.21 1.43 5.06
C TYR A 322 -9.56 0.08 5.67
N SER A 323 -8.68 -0.48 6.51
CA SER A 323 -8.89 -1.75 7.23
C SER A 323 -9.28 -2.89 6.28
N ALA A 324 -8.50 -3.10 5.24
CA ALA A 324 -8.67 -4.21 4.31
C ALA A 324 -8.53 -5.57 5.02
N THR A 325 -9.05 -6.61 4.41
CA THR A 325 -9.02 -7.98 4.95
C THR A 325 -7.59 -8.44 5.22
N PRO A 326 -7.27 -8.97 6.42
CA PRO A 326 -5.90 -9.38 6.78
C PRO A 326 -5.25 -10.37 5.81
N ALA A 327 -6.04 -11.25 5.20
CA ALA A 327 -5.53 -12.19 4.20
C ALA A 327 -4.97 -11.48 2.95
N LEU A 328 -5.65 -10.43 2.46
CA LEU A 328 -5.20 -9.62 1.33
C LEU A 328 -3.99 -8.75 1.68
N VAL A 329 -3.95 -8.23 2.91
CA VAL A 329 -2.78 -7.51 3.43
C VAL A 329 -1.55 -8.42 3.44
N SER A 330 -1.69 -9.66 3.96
CA SER A 330 -0.60 -10.64 3.97
C SER A 330 -0.15 -11.04 2.56
N GLU A 331 -1.08 -11.16 1.60
CA GLU A 331 -0.73 -11.43 0.20
C GLU A 331 0.05 -10.26 -0.43
N LEU A 332 -0.32 -9.03 -0.07
CA LEU A 332 0.39 -7.83 -0.51
C LEU A 332 1.79 -7.75 0.12
N GLU A 333 1.93 -8.07 1.41
CA GLU A 333 3.23 -8.15 2.11
C GLU A 333 4.15 -9.19 1.44
N LYS A 334 3.63 -10.34 1.04
CA LYS A 334 4.39 -11.35 0.28
C LYS A 334 4.88 -10.82 -1.06
N LYS A 335 4.03 -10.13 -1.81
CA LYS A 335 4.41 -9.52 -3.10
C LYS A 335 5.49 -8.46 -2.92
N ILE A 336 5.38 -7.62 -1.88
CA ILE A 336 6.41 -6.63 -1.54
C ILE A 336 7.73 -7.33 -1.19
N GLY A 337 7.69 -8.42 -0.43
CA GLY A 337 8.87 -9.23 -0.11
C GLY A 337 9.62 -9.72 -1.35
N MET A 338 8.92 -10.10 -2.42
CA MET A 338 9.57 -10.53 -3.67
C MET A 338 10.33 -9.41 -4.41
N VAL A 339 9.95 -8.15 -4.20
CA VAL A 339 10.52 -6.96 -4.87
C VAL A 339 11.18 -5.97 -3.91
N LEU A 340 11.50 -6.41 -2.69
CA LEU A 340 12.00 -5.54 -1.61
C LEU A 340 13.34 -4.85 -1.96
N GLU A 341 14.13 -5.44 -2.84
CA GLU A 341 15.40 -4.87 -3.33
C GLU A 341 15.23 -3.51 -4.01
N ASP A 342 14.06 -3.26 -4.61
CA ASP A 342 13.71 -2.03 -5.31
C ASP A 342 13.05 -0.97 -4.40
N ALA A 343 12.92 -1.27 -3.10
CA ALA A 343 12.27 -0.39 -2.14
C ALA A 343 13.16 0.77 -1.69
N ASN A 344 12.52 1.89 -1.33
CA ASN A 344 13.18 2.99 -0.63
C ASN A 344 12.78 2.97 0.86
N ALA A 345 13.70 3.34 1.76
CA ALA A 345 13.46 3.40 3.20
C ALA A 345 12.25 4.27 3.57
N ASN A 346 12.05 5.40 2.90
CA ASN A 346 10.90 6.28 3.11
C ASN A 346 9.56 5.62 2.73
N ASP A 347 9.56 4.76 1.71
CA ASP A 347 8.36 4.06 1.30
C ASP A 347 7.96 2.97 2.31
N LEU A 348 8.93 2.39 3.05
CA LEU A 348 8.72 1.44 4.15
C LEU A 348 8.15 2.07 5.43
N LEU A 349 8.14 3.40 5.57
CA LEU A 349 7.52 4.08 6.70
C LEU A 349 5.99 3.96 6.60
N ILE A 350 5.44 2.87 7.11
CA ILE A 350 4.02 2.56 7.14
C ILE A 350 3.44 3.11 8.44
N PRO A 351 2.52 4.09 8.43
CA PRO A 351 1.92 4.61 9.65
C PRO A 351 1.08 3.57 10.38
N LYS A 352 1.15 3.54 11.71
CA LYS A 352 0.29 2.68 12.52
C LYS A 352 -1.03 3.39 12.81
N TYR A 353 -2.13 2.86 12.27
CA TYR A 353 -3.47 3.41 12.50
C TYR A 353 -4.13 2.75 13.71
N ARG A 354 -4.71 3.56 14.62
CA ARG A 354 -5.58 3.07 15.69
C ARG A 354 -6.99 2.86 15.13
N GLY A 355 -7.53 1.65 15.23
CA GLY A 355 -8.93 1.38 14.95
C GLY A 355 -9.81 2.15 15.95
N GLY A 356 -10.82 2.90 15.45
CA GLY A 356 -11.70 3.74 16.29
C GLY A 356 -12.63 3.00 17.24
N ASP A 357 -12.60 1.68 17.32
CA ASP A 357 -13.50 0.87 18.16
C ASP A 357 -12.90 0.51 19.54
N GLU A 358 -11.61 0.78 19.76
CA GLU A 358 -10.95 0.46 21.05
C GLU A 358 -11.05 1.59 22.09
N GLU A 359 -11.63 2.77 21.76
CA GLU A 359 -11.72 3.90 22.70
C GLU A 359 -12.70 3.72 23.87
N LYS A 360 -13.48 2.64 23.91
CA LYS A 360 -14.54 2.49 24.92
C LYS A 360 -14.23 1.60 26.12
N HIS A 361 -13.20 0.78 26.09
CA HIS A 361 -12.86 -0.06 27.24
C HIS A 361 -11.35 -0.18 27.45
N SER A 362 -10.91 0.34 28.60
CA SER A 362 -9.58 0.24 29.21
C SER A 362 -8.48 1.12 28.57
N HIS A 363 -7.94 2.02 29.38
CA HIS A 363 -6.66 2.67 29.13
C HIS A 363 -5.61 1.59 28.84
N PRO A 364 -5.00 1.55 27.65
CA PRO A 364 -3.81 0.74 27.46
C PRO A 364 -2.72 1.31 28.36
N PRO A 365 -1.84 0.48 28.93
CA PRO A 365 -0.70 0.98 29.68
C PRO A 365 0.07 1.97 28.80
N SER A 366 0.19 3.19 29.32
CA SER A 366 0.91 4.29 28.69
C SER A 366 2.30 3.83 28.25
N GLY A 367 2.58 3.73 26.97
CA GLY A 367 3.94 3.58 26.49
C GLY A 367 4.23 2.76 25.23
N GLU A 368 3.30 2.01 24.64
CA GLU A 368 3.68 1.04 23.58
C GLU A 368 3.18 1.35 22.16
N CYS A 369 2.69 2.54 21.86
CA CYS A 369 2.23 2.84 20.51
C CYS A 369 3.31 3.52 19.67
N THR A 370 3.99 2.75 18.84
CA THR A 370 4.92 3.26 17.81
C THR A 370 4.18 4.09 16.75
N MET A 371 4.88 5.08 16.17
CA MET A 371 4.35 5.89 15.06
C MET A 371 4.19 5.06 13.79
N HIS A 372 5.05 4.06 13.58
CA HIS A 372 5.10 3.22 12.39
C HIS A 372 4.75 1.76 12.71
N ASP A 373 4.19 1.06 11.72
CA ASP A 373 3.91 -0.38 11.77
C ASP A 373 5.16 -1.20 11.44
N ILE A 374 5.97 -1.41 12.47
CA ILE A 374 7.22 -2.18 12.38
C ILE A 374 6.94 -3.66 12.15
N ASP A 375 5.82 -4.16 12.67
CA ASP A 375 5.45 -5.56 12.58
C ASP A 375 5.16 -5.96 11.11
N SER A 376 4.53 -5.08 10.32
CA SER A 376 4.36 -5.29 8.87
C SER A 376 5.70 -5.32 8.12
N VAL A 377 6.63 -4.42 8.45
CA VAL A 377 7.95 -4.42 7.82
C VAL A 377 8.74 -5.68 8.19
N GLN A 378 8.64 -6.16 9.43
CA GLN A 378 9.25 -7.43 9.84
C GLN A 378 8.73 -8.58 8.98
N ARG A 379 7.40 -8.72 8.79
CA ARG A 379 6.81 -9.77 7.95
C ARG A 379 7.26 -9.67 6.49
N ILE A 380 7.38 -8.46 5.94
CA ILE A 380 7.89 -8.24 4.58
C ILE A 380 9.33 -8.76 4.45
N VAL A 381 10.20 -8.47 5.42
CA VAL A 381 11.59 -8.97 5.44
C VAL A 381 11.62 -10.50 5.58
N GLU A 382 10.76 -11.09 6.41
CA GLU A 382 10.62 -12.54 6.53
C GLU A 382 10.21 -13.19 5.21
N TYR A 383 9.23 -12.61 4.48
CA TYR A 383 8.84 -13.09 3.15
C TYR A 383 9.96 -12.94 2.11
N PHE A 384 10.73 -11.87 2.16
CA PHE A 384 11.91 -11.70 1.31
C PHE A 384 12.91 -12.84 1.55
N LEU A 385 13.24 -13.14 2.81
CA LEU A 385 14.18 -14.21 3.15
C LEU A 385 13.68 -15.60 2.73
N MET A 386 12.39 -15.88 2.93
CA MET A 386 11.77 -17.13 2.47
C MET A 386 11.89 -17.27 0.95
N HIS A 387 11.68 -16.20 0.21
CA HIS A 387 11.78 -16.19 -1.24
C HIS A 387 13.23 -16.38 -1.72
N GLU A 388 14.21 -15.72 -1.09
CA GLU A 388 15.62 -15.88 -1.39
C GLU A 388 16.13 -17.33 -1.12
N GLN A 389 15.67 -17.93 -0.01
CA GLN A 389 15.99 -19.33 0.30
C GLN A 389 15.47 -20.30 -0.76
N GLN A 390 14.28 -20.05 -1.32
CA GLN A 390 13.69 -20.87 -2.38
C GLN A 390 14.46 -20.76 -3.72
N ARG A 391 15.09 -19.62 -3.98
CA ARG A 391 15.87 -19.39 -5.21
C ARG A 391 17.23 -20.09 -5.23
N HIS A 392 17.65 -20.71 -4.13
CA HIS A 392 19.01 -21.31 -3.98
C HIS A 392 20.16 -20.38 -4.37
N GLN A 393 19.93 -19.08 -4.37
CA GLN A 393 20.99 -18.10 -4.60
C GLN A 393 21.74 -17.87 -3.30
N GLN A 394 22.88 -18.54 -3.15
CA GLN A 394 23.80 -18.37 -2.01
C GLN A 394 24.51 -17.01 -1.99
N ASN A 395 24.19 -16.08 -2.89
CA ASN A 395 24.82 -14.77 -3.00
C ASN A 395 24.02 -13.70 -2.26
N THR A 396 23.82 -13.87 -0.95
CA THR A 396 23.34 -12.78 -0.08
C THR A 396 24.45 -11.76 0.26
N GLU A 397 25.66 -11.98 -0.25
CA GLU A 397 26.76 -11.05 -0.07
C GLU A 397 26.45 -9.74 -0.81
N ASN A 398 26.33 -8.62 -0.05
CA ASN A 398 26.03 -7.28 -0.55
C ASN A 398 24.60 -7.06 -1.09
N SER A 399 23.59 -7.69 -0.52
CA SER A 399 22.20 -7.39 -0.86
C SER A 399 21.88 -5.91 -0.56
N PRO A 400 21.23 -5.16 -1.50
CA PRO A 400 20.81 -3.78 -1.26
C PRO A 400 19.83 -3.65 -0.08
N VAL A 401 19.16 -4.76 0.28
CA VAL A 401 18.22 -4.83 1.40
C VAL A 401 18.90 -4.60 2.76
N GLY A 402 20.20 -4.94 2.91
CA GLY A 402 20.95 -4.62 4.14
C GLY A 402 21.01 -3.11 4.39
N LYS A 403 21.39 -2.32 3.38
CA LYS A 403 21.44 -0.86 3.44
C LYS A 403 20.04 -0.24 3.59
N LEU A 404 19.06 -0.81 2.91
CA LEU A 404 17.66 -0.39 3.00
C LEU A 404 17.16 -0.52 4.45
N LEU A 405 17.38 -1.67 5.08
CA LEU A 405 16.94 -1.93 6.45
C LEU A 405 17.67 -1.06 7.48
N ASP A 406 18.97 -0.81 7.29
CA ASP A 406 19.75 0.07 8.17
C ASP A 406 19.26 1.53 8.08
N ASN A 407 18.92 2.01 6.89
CA ASN A 407 18.31 3.33 6.70
C ASN A 407 16.92 3.41 7.33
N TYR A 408 16.10 2.37 7.16
CA TYR A 408 14.79 2.29 7.82
C TYR A 408 14.91 2.29 9.33
N LEU A 409 15.83 1.48 9.89
CA LEU A 409 16.11 1.45 11.32
C LEU A 409 16.54 2.82 11.86
N ALA A 410 17.36 3.58 11.11
CA ALA A 410 17.79 4.92 11.50
C ALA A 410 16.63 5.92 11.58
N GLU A 411 15.62 5.78 10.73
CA GLU A 411 14.41 6.62 10.77
C GLU A 411 13.48 6.23 11.92
N VAL A 412 13.15 4.95 12.09
CA VAL A 412 12.25 4.50 13.16
C VAL A 412 12.89 4.62 14.56
N ALA A 413 14.21 4.62 14.66
CA ALA A 413 14.95 4.86 15.91
C ALA A 413 14.68 6.22 16.55
N ARG A 414 14.10 7.16 15.81
CA ARG A 414 13.67 8.49 16.32
C ARG A 414 12.35 8.45 17.08
N ASP A 415 11.63 7.33 17.04
CA ASP A 415 10.38 7.15 17.78
C ASP A 415 10.68 6.77 19.24
N PRO A 416 10.34 7.63 20.23
CA PRO A 416 10.59 7.35 21.65
C PRO A 416 9.78 6.16 22.19
N ASN A 417 8.76 5.71 21.48
CA ASN A 417 7.94 4.56 21.87
C ASN A 417 8.44 3.24 21.27
N LEU A 418 9.52 3.27 20.48
CA LEU A 418 10.09 2.06 19.91
C LEU A 418 10.79 1.22 20.98
N THR A 419 10.26 0.03 21.25
CA THR A 419 10.87 -0.88 22.22
C THR A 419 12.16 -1.49 21.70
N ILE A 420 13.12 -1.72 22.61
CA ILE A 420 14.41 -2.33 22.27
C ILE A 420 14.24 -3.69 21.58
N SER A 421 13.25 -4.48 22.00
CA SER A 421 12.99 -5.81 21.43
C SER A 421 12.60 -5.73 19.96
N LYS A 422 11.73 -4.79 19.58
CA LYS A 422 11.33 -4.60 18.16
C LYS A 422 12.51 -4.13 17.31
N PHE A 423 13.32 -3.19 17.83
CA PHE A 423 14.53 -2.74 17.14
C PHE A 423 15.50 -3.90 16.92
N GLN A 424 15.75 -4.73 17.95
CA GLN A 424 16.65 -5.88 17.86
C GLN A 424 16.17 -6.92 16.85
N VAL A 425 14.91 -7.35 16.94
CA VAL A 425 14.34 -8.35 16.03
C VAL A 425 14.50 -7.92 14.58
N LEU A 426 14.26 -6.66 14.28
CA LEU A 426 14.40 -6.15 12.93
C LEU A 426 15.86 -6.01 12.49
N ALA A 427 16.76 -5.58 13.38
CA ALA A 427 18.20 -5.49 13.10
C ALA A 427 18.85 -6.88 12.86
N GLU A 428 18.35 -7.92 13.56
CA GLU A 428 18.79 -9.31 13.42
C GLU A 428 18.07 -10.09 12.31
N ALA A 429 17.03 -9.49 11.69
CA ALA A 429 16.23 -10.18 10.67
C ALA A 429 17.06 -10.64 9.46
N LEU A 430 18.11 -9.91 9.09
CA LEU A 430 19.00 -10.29 8.00
C LEU A 430 20.23 -11.04 8.52
N PRO A 431 20.76 -12.02 7.75
CA PRO A 431 21.99 -12.71 8.10
C PRO A 431 23.17 -11.73 8.12
N PRO A 432 24.22 -11.98 8.92
CA PRO A 432 25.39 -11.10 9.03
C PRO A 432 26.13 -10.89 7.69
N SER A 433 26.02 -11.82 6.75
CA SER A 433 26.60 -11.74 5.40
C SER A 433 25.87 -10.71 4.50
N ALA A 434 24.63 -10.36 4.79
CA ALA A 434 23.85 -9.37 4.03
C ALA A 434 24.38 -7.94 4.17
N ARG A 435 25.25 -7.70 5.17
CA ARG A 435 25.90 -6.40 5.41
C ARG A 435 27.39 -6.51 5.18
N SER A 436 27.88 -5.82 4.17
CA SER A 436 29.34 -5.67 3.94
C SER A 436 29.97 -4.57 4.83
N CYS A 437 29.15 -3.63 5.29
CA CYS A 437 29.51 -2.48 6.12
C CYS A 437 28.40 -2.22 7.13
N ASP A 438 28.77 -2.03 8.39
CA ASP A 438 27.82 -1.83 9.50
C ASP A 438 27.67 -0.35 9.90
N ASP A 439 28.16 0.60 9.10
CA ASP A 439 28.03 2.04 9.39
C ASP A 439 26.58 2.51 9.47
N GLY A 440 25.71 1.94 8.61
CA GLY A 440 24.27 2.22 8.62
C GLY A 440 23.63 1.73 9.92
N LEU A 441 23.94 0.51 10.32
CA LEU A 441 23.45 -0.07 11.59
C LEU A 441 23.98 0.68 12.79
N TYR A 442 25.28 1.08 12.79
CA TYR A 442 25.86 1.93 13.83
C TYR A 442 25.09 3.27 13.96
N ARG A 443 24.79 3.92 12.84
CA ARG A 443 24.00 5.17 12.82
C ARG A 443 22.60 4.97 13.42
N ALA A 444 21.95 3.86 13.10
CA ALA A 444 20.63 3.52 13.64
C ALA A 444 20.71 3.30 15.17
N ILE A 445 21.72 2.57 15.66
CA ILE A 445 21.96 2.34 17.09
C ILE A 445 22.25 3.67 17.80
N ASP A 446 23.13 4.52 17.27
CA ASP A 446 23.43 5.83 17.88
C ASP A 446 22.19 6.72 17.95
N THR A 447 21.36 6.72 16.90
CA THR A 447 20.07 7.44 16.89
C THR A 447 19.13 6.90 17.96
N TYR A 448 19.03 5.58 18.11
CA TYR A 448 18.21 4.95 19.14
C TYR A 448 18.69 5.33 20.55
N LEU A 449 20.00 5.28 20.79
CA LEU A 449 20.60 5.68 22.08
C LEU A 449 20.39 7.16 22.42
N LYS A 450 20.38 8.04 21.42
CA LYS A 450 20.04 9.47 21.57
C LYS A 450 18.58 9.67 21.97
N THR A 451 17.67 8.93 21.36
CA THR A 451 16.22 9.05 21.59
C THR A 451 15.81 8.42 22.93
N HIS A 452 16.53 7.38 23.38
CA HIS A 452 16.23 6.61 24.59
C HIS A 452 17.34 6.72 25.65
N PRO A 453 17.57 7.90 26.28
CA PRO A 453 18.68 8.10 27.20
C PRO A 453 18.56 7.28 28.50
N SER A 454 17.36 6.84 28.87
CA SER A 454 17.07 6.13 30.13
C SER A 454 17.28 4.61 30.07
N ILE A 455 17.72 4.05 28.93
CA ILE A 455 17.94 2.60 28.83
C ILE A 455 19.11 2.15 29.72
N THR A 456 19.01 0.90 30.18
CA THR A 456 20.02 0.31 31.07
C THR A 456 21.35 0.07 30.36
N GLU A 457 22.46 0.01 31.10
CA GLU A 457 23.79 -0.31 30.54
C GLU A 457 23.79 -1.71 29.90
N HIS A 458 23.03 -2.65 30.45
CA HIS A 458 22.84 -3.98 29.87
C HIS A 458 22.17 -3.94 28.50
N ASP A 459 21.13 -3.13 28.35
CA ASP A 459 20.40 -3.00 27.11
C ASP A 459 21.23 -2.24 26.05
N ARG A 460 22.01 -1.24 26.46
CA ARG A 460 22.98 -0.58 25.56
C ARG A 460 23.98 -1.59 25.00
N TRP A 461 24.50 -2.46 25.86
CA TRP A 461 25.41 -3.52 25.44
C TRP A 461 24.75 -4.50 24.47
N ARG A 462 23.49 -4.90 24.73
CA ARG A 462 22.73 -5.77 23.82
C ARG A 462 22.57 -5.15 22.44
N LEU A 463 22.23 -3.86 22.35
CA LEU A 463 22.13 -3.14 21.09
C LEU A 463 23.47 -3.08 20.34
N CYS A 464 24.53 -2.72 21.06
CA CYS A 464 25.86 -2.60 20.43
C CYS A 464 26.43 -3.96 19.96
N LYS A 465 25.96 -5.07 20.52
CA LYS A 465 26.34 -6.42 20.08
C LYS A 465 25.79 -6.76 18.68
N LEU A 466 24.77 -6.04 18.20
CA LEU A 466 24.19 -6.27 16.87
C LEU A 466 25.13 -5.89 15.73
N MET A 467 26.06 -4.96 15.96
CA MET A 467 27.03 -4.51 14.96
C MET A 467 28.35 -5.24 15.09
N ASP A 468 28.97 -5.51 13.97
CA ASP A 468 30.35 -5.99 13.88
C ASP A 468 31.32 -4.81 13.73
N CYS A 469 32.09 -4.52 14.79
CA CYS A 469 33.06 -3.43 14.79
C CYS A 469 34.13 -3.59 13.67
N ALA A 470 34.39 -4.81 13.21
CA ALA A 470 35.31 -5.06 12.12
C ALA A 470 34.78 -4.58 10.77
N LYS A 471 33.46 -4.48 10.61
CA LYS A 471 32.80 -3.98 9.39
C LYS A 471 32.59 -2.47 9.35
N LEU A 472 32.90 -1.73 10.43
CA LEU A 472 32.80 -0.27 10.45
C LEU A 472 33.86 0.38 9.56
N SER A 473 33.53 1.46 8.88
CA SER A 473 34.52 2.31 8.20
C SER A 473 35.45 3.00 9.20
N LEU A 474 36.56 3.57 8.73
CA LEU A 474 37.47 4.32 9.57
C LEU A 474 36.78 5.53 10.20
N ASP A 475 35.97 6.25 9.42
CA ASP A 475 35.21 7.41 9.88
C ASP A 475 34.18 7.03 10.96
N ALA A 476 33.48 5.91 10.77
CA ALA A 476 32.54 5.39 11.75
C ALA A 476 33.25 4.95 13.05
N CYS A 477 34.45 4.31 12.93
CA CYS A 477 35.26 3.96 14.08
C CYS A 477 35.69 5.19 14.86
N MET A 478 36.20 6.25 14.19
CA MET A 478 36.59 7.52 14.85
C MET A 478 35.42 8.19 15.57
N HIS A 479 34.24 8.20 14.96
CA HIS A 479 33.03 8.75 15.60
C HIS A 479 32.59 7.89 16.81
N ALA A 480 32.62 6.55 16.66
CA ALA A 480 32.22 5.63 17.72
C ALA A 480 33.17 5.64 18.91
N ALA A 481 34.48 5.84 18.69
CA ALA A 481 35.48 5.96 19.74
C ALA A 481 35.27 7.18 20.65
N GLN A 482 34.58 8.22 20.15
CA GLN A 482 34.28 9.47 20.88
C GLN A 482 32.83 9.54 21.37
N ASN A 483 32.07 8.47 21.20
CA ASN A 483 30.65 8.45 21.50
C ASN A 483 30.37 7.94 22.92
N ASP A 484 30.16 8.86 23.87
CA ASP A 484 29.90 8.56 25.29
C ASP A 484 28.62 7.73 25.54
N ARG A 485 27.74 7.57 24.55
CA ARG A 485 26.52 6.74 24.65
C ARG A 485 26.80 5.26 24.52
N LEU A 486 27.94 4.88 23.93
CA LEU A 486 28.33 3.49 23.77
C LEU A 486 28.90 2.92 25.08
N PRO A 487 28.67 1.64 25.37
CA PRO A 487 29.36 0.94 26.47
C PRO A 487 30.87 0.94 26.27
N LEU A 488 31.61 1.10 27.36
CA LEU A 488 33.09 1.13 27.34
C LEU A 488 33.69 -0.08 26.57
N ARG A 489 33.09 -1.26 26.77
CA ARG A 489 33.53 -2.48 26.09
C ARG A 489 33.43 -2.35 24.56
N THR A 490 32.38 -1.75 24.04
CA THR A 490 32.18 -1.52 22.61
C THR A 490 33.20 -0.50 22.08
N ILE A 491 33.46 0.58 22.83
CA ILE A 491 34.47 1.58 22.47
C ILE A 491 35.84 0.92 22.33
N ILE A 492 36.22 0.06 23.25
CA ILE A 492 37.49 -0.70 23.19
C ILE A 492 37.55 -1.59 21.93
N GLN A 493 36.46 -2.29 21.60
CA GLN A 493 36.39 -3.12 20.39
C GLN A 493 36.54 -2.29 19.10
N VAL A 494 35.93 -1.12 19.05
CA VAL A 494 36.04 -0.18 17.93
C VAL A 494 37.47 0.31 17.77
N LEU A 495 38.14 0.71 18.86
CA LEU A 495 39.55 1.15 18.84
C LEU A 495 40.49 0.05 18.33
N PHE A 496 40.28 -1.19 18.73
CA PHE A 496 41.05 -2.31 18.17
C PHE A 496 40.82 -2.50 16.67
N SER A 497 39.58 -2.40 16.21
CA SER A 497 39.23 -2.49 14.80
C SER A 497 39.85 -1.36 13.99
N GLU A 498 39.84 -0.13 14.51
CA GLU A 498 40.49 1.03 13.91
C GLU A 498 41.99 0.81 13.72
N GLN A 499 42.69 0.36 14.79
CA GLN A 499 44.13 0.10 14.72
C GLN A 499 44.49 -1.00 13.68
N LEU A 500 43.68 -2.05 13.59
CA LEU A 500 43.92 -3.10 12.59
C LEU A 500 43.78 -2.54 11.18
N LYS A 501 42.77 -1.74 10.89
CA LYS A 501 42.56 -1.11 9.58
C LYS A 501 43.67 -0.12 9.21
N VAL A 502 44.11 0.68 10.16
CA VAL A 502 45.25 1.60 9.95
C VAL A 502 46.53 0.82 9.60
N ARG A 503 46.80 -0.29 10.31
CA ARG A 503 47.93 -1.16 9.98
C ARG A 503 47.84 -1.77 8.58
N GLU A 504 46.68 -2.28 8.19
CA GLU A 504 46.46 -2.82 6.84
C GLU A 504 46.62 -1.77 5.76
N ALA A 505 46.14 -0.54 6.00
CA ALA A 505 46.29 0.58 5.08
C ALA A 505 47.77 1.00 4.89
N ILE A 506 48.59 0.91 5.96
CA ILE A 506 50.01 1.18 5.91
C ILE A 506 50.74 0.05 5.15
N GLN A 507 50.39 -1.21 5.36
CA GLN A 507 51.01 -2.36 4.70
C GLN A 507 50.68 -2.44 3.21
N LYS A 508 49.52 -1.95 2.75
CA LYS A 508 49.10 -1.93 1.33
C LYS A 508 49.79 -0.83 0.49
N LYS A 509 50.51 0.10 1.10
CA LYS A 509 51.36 1.06 0.38
C LYS A 509 52.72 0.43 0.12
N GLU A 510 52.82 -0.42 -0.91
CA GLU A 510 54.12 -0.82 -1.48
C GLU A 510 54.87 0.40 -2.05
N PRO A 511 56.19 0.47 -1.86
CA PRO A 511 56.96 1.61 -2.36
C PRO A 511 57.13 1.49 -3.90
N VAL A 512 56.64 2.50 -4.62
CA VAL A 512 57.05 2.72 -6.02
C VAL A 512 58.52 3.15 -6.03
N PRO A 513 59.44 2.46 -6.75
CA PRO A 513 60.85 2.83 -6.77
C PRO A 513 61.07 3.98 -7.73
N ASN A 514 61.29 5.16 -7.19
CA ASN A 514 62.16 6.24 -7.75
C ASN A 514 61.94 7.55 -7.00
N GLU A 515 62.87 7.84 -6.07
CA GLU A 515 63.36 9.18 -5.67
C GLU A 515 64.12 9.06 -4.35
N ILE A 516 65.42 8.92 -4.44
CA ILE A 516 66.30 8.46 -3.32
C ILE A 516 66.70 9.61 -2.36
N THR A 517 66.32 10.85 -2.55
CA THR A 517 66.85 12.00 -1.77
C THR A 517 65.89 12.76 -0.87
N GLU A 518 64.57 12.58 -0.99
CA GLU A 518 63.58 13.10 -0.03
C GLU A 518 63.09 12.06 0.96
N GLN A 519 63.47 10.79 0.82
CA GLN A 519 63.00 9.70 1.65
C GLN A 519 63.62 9.63 3.04
N GLU A 520 64.90 10.04 3.22
CA GLU A 520 65.53 9.97 4.55
C GLU A 520 64.92 10.92 5.59
N SER A 521 64.42 12.08 5.19
CA SER A 521 63.75 13.00 6.12
C SER A 521 62.31 12.58 6.44
N ARG A 522 61.64 11.86 5.53
CA ARG A 522 60.31 11.27 5.77
C ARG A 522 60.37 10.01 6.65
N TRP A 523 61.44 9.17 6.48
CA TRP A 523 61.63 8.00 7.29
C TRP A 523 61.90 8.32 8.76
N THR A 524 62.72 9.33 9.06
CA THR A 524 63.00 9.77 10.43
C THR A 524 61.77 10.41 11.10
N SER A 525 60.88 11.06 10.33
CA SER A 525 59.61 11.59 10.84
C SER A 525 58.58 10.45 11.06
N ALA A 526 58.54 9.42 10.20
CA ALA A 526 57.66 8.26 10.35
C ALA A 526 58.10 7.36 11.52
N GLU A 527 59.43 7.18 11.68
CA GLU A 527 59.99 6.39 12.77
C GLU A 527 59.72 7.06 14.15
N LYS A 528 59.83 8.39 14.25
CA LYS A 528 59.39 9.15 15.45
C LYS A 528 57.90 9.00 15.71
N LYS A 529 57.05 9.00 14.68
CA LYS A 529 55.60 8.79 14.86
C LYS A 529 55.29 7.32 15.29
N ILE A 530 56.03 6.34 14.77
CA ILE A 530 55.91 4.94 15.18
C ILE A 530 56.34 4.76 16.63
N GLU A 531 57.40 5.43 17.06
CA GLU A 531 57.85 5.40 18.45
C GLU A 531 56.85 6.05 19.41
N THR A 532 56.25 7.19 19.05
CA THR A 532 55.20 7.80 19.86
C THR A 532 53.93 6.96 19.92
N THR A 533 53.50 6.35 18.83
CA THR A 533 52.32 5.44 18.83
C THR A 533 52.61 4.13 19.57
N LYS A 534 53.85 3.64 19.58
CA LYS A 534 54.27 2.51 20.40
C LYS A 534 54.19 2.82 21.90
N ALA A 535 54.64 4.01 22.30
CA ALA A 535 54.56 4.47 23.68
C ALA A 535 53.10 4.66 24.13
N GLU A 536 52.23 5.21 23.26
CA GLU A 536 50.79 5.33 23.48
C GLU A 536 50.12 3.96 23.62
N LEU A 537 50.52 2.98 22.79
CA LEU A 537 50.01 1.62 22.83
C LEU A 537 50.39 0.91 24.13
N GLU A 538 51.62 1.07 24.63
CA GLU A 538 52.04 0.51 25.91
C GLU A 538 51.33 1.20 27.09
N MET A 539 51.03 2.48 26.97
CA MET A 539 50.24 3.20 27.99
C MET A 539 48.79 2.68 28.03
N VAL A 540 48.16 2.46 26.87
CA VAL A 540 46.79 1.88 26.77
C VAL A 540 46.78 0.44 27.28
N LYS A 541 47.84 -0.32 27.00
CA LYS A 541 47.98 -1.70 27.48
C LYS A 541 48.13 -1.80 29.00
N THR A 542 48.88 -0.90 29.60
CA THR A 542 48.99 -0.78 31.07
C THR A 542 47.66 -0.35 31.68
N MET A 543 46.96 0.58 31.08
CA MET A 543 45.64 1.03 31.52
C MET A 543 44.58 -0.09 31.41
N LEU A 544 44.65 -0.93 30.37
CA LEU A 544 43.83 -2.14 30.21
C LEU A 544 44.12 -3.19 31.28
N GLN A 545 45.39 -3.38 31.62
CA GLN A 545 45.78 -4.31 32.71
C GLN A 545 45.30 -3.82 34.09
N GLU A 546 45.37 -2.52 34.33
CA GLU A 546 44.81 -1.93 35.55
C GLU A 546 43.28 -2.08 35.61
N MET A 547 42.58 -1.82 34.51
CA MET A 547 41.12 -2.00 34.44
C MET A 547 40.72 -3.47 34.56
N GLN A 548 41.47 -4.42 34.02
CA GLN A 548 41.22 -5.85 34.21
C GLN A 548 41.38 -6.25 35.69
N LYS A 549 42.37 -5.69 36.35
CA LYS A 549 42.58 -5.90 37.78
C LYS A 549 41.45 -5.32 38.62
N ASP A 550 41.04 -4.11 38.34
CA ASP A 550 39.91 -3.44 38.98
C ASP A 550 38.58 -4.20 38.74
N TYR A 551 38.36 -4.74 37.54
CA TYR A 551 37.21 -5.59 37.24
C TYR A 551 37.23 -6.90 38.03
N TYR A 552 38.38 -7.53 38.17
CA TYR A 552 38.52 -8.76 38.96
C TYR A 552 38.29 -8.51 40.46
N GLU A 553 38.77 -7.39 40.98
CA GLU A 553 38.50 -6.96 42.34
C GLU A 553 37.02 -6.65 42.61
N LEU A 554 36.37 -5.97 41.67
CA LEU A 554 34.93 -5.71 41.69
C LEU A 554 34.10 -6.99 41.62
N GLN A 555 34.52 -7.95 40.82
CA GLN A 555 33.84 -9.23 40.69
C GLN A 555 33.96 -10.02 42.03
N GLN A 556 35.11 -10.00 42.69
CA GLN A 556 35.27 -10.58 44.01
C GLN A 556 34.44 -9.87 45.11
N GLU A 557 34.36 -8.54 45.07
CA GLU A 557 33.50 -7.79 45.98
C GLU A 557 32.02 -8.10 45.75
N TRP A 558 31.59 -8.20 44.48
CA TRP A 558 30.23 -8.58 44.15
C TRP A 558 29.89 -10.02 44.60
N GLU A 559 30.80 -10.98 44.44
CA GLU A 559 30.63 -12.32 44.97
C GLU A 559 30.51 -12.32 46.50
N LYS A 560 31.35 -11.55 47.18
CA LYS A 560 31.27 -11.39 48.65
C LYS A 560 29.95 -10.77 49.12
N LEU A 561 29.42 -9.80 48.34
CA LEU A 561 28.11 -9.18 48.61
C LEU A 561 26.97 -10.16 48.34
N ASN A 562 27.06 -10.95 47.28
CA ASN A 562 26.06 -11.95 46.90
C ASN A 562 26.01 -13.11 47.94
N ILE A 563 27.15 -13.50 48.48
CA ILE A 563 27.24 -14.47 49.59
C ILE A 563 26.62 -13.89 50.87
N LYS A 564 26.88 -12.60 51.21
CA LYS A 564 26.22 -11.91 52.31
C LYS A 564 24.71 -11.79 52.13
N GLN A 565 24.25 -11.51 50.93
CA GLN A 565 22.82 -11.42 50.62
C GLN A 565 22.11 -12.79 50.70
N LYS A 566 22.78 -13.87 50.30
CA LYS A 566 22.28 -15.24 50.47
C LYS A 566 22.23 -15.65 51.95
N SER A 567 23.17 -15.20 52.79
CA SER A 567 23.15 -15.44 54.23
C SER A 567 22.02 -14.67 54.93
N VAL A 568 21.74 -13.42 54.49
CA VAL A 568 20.62 -12.61 55.02
C VAL A 568 19.26 -13.18 54.59
N SER A 569 19.14 -13.71 53.35
CA SER A 569 17.92 -14.38 52.91
C SER A 569 17.67 -15.70 53.64
N SER A 570 18.73 -16.43 54.03
CA SER A 570 18.62 -17.62 54.88
C SER A 570 18.11 -17.29 56.30
N TRP A 571 18.53 -16.14 56.84
CA TRP A 571 18.04 -15.66 58.12
C TRP A 571 16.59 -15.19 58.08
N SER A 572 16.17 -14.53 57.02
CA SER A 572 14.76 -14.10 56.83
C SER A 572 13.81 -15.29 56.71
N ASN A 573 14.23 -16.40 56.11
CA ASN A 573 13.45 -17.64 56.06
C ASN A 573 13.39 -18.38 57.39
N GLY A 574 14.41 -18.25 58.25
CA GLY A 574 14.39 -18.71 59.65
C GLY A 574 13.34 -17.95 60.48
N TRP A 575 13.27 -16.65 60.34
CA TRP A 575 12.28 -15.82 61.03
C TRP A 575 10.84 -16.03 60.55
N LYS A 576 10.60 -16.35 59.28
CA LYS A 576 9.27 -16.75 58.80
C LYS A 576 8.80 -18.09 59.38
N LYS A 577 9.70 -19.04 59.64
CA LYS A 577 9.35 -20.31 60.29
C LYS A 577 9.05 -20.15 61.79
N LEU A 578 9.64 -19.16 62.49
CA LEU A 578 9.35 -18.86 63.88
C LEU A 578 8.02 -18.08 64.07
N LYS A 579 7.55 -17.34 63.08
CA LYS A 579 6.26 -16.63 63.15
C LYS A 579 5.04 -17.53 63.00
N ASN A 580 5.19 -18.76 62.53
CA ASN A 580 4.11 -19.71 62.35
C ASN A 580 3.95 -20.75 63.47
N SER A 581 4.70 -20.61 64.58
CA SER A 581 4.42 -21.37 65.81
C SER A 581 3.47 -20.56 66.68
N THR A 582 2.26 -21.05 66.79
CA THR A 582 1.20 -20.60 67.71
C THR A 582 1.67 -20.58 69.16
N PHE A 583 2.06 -19.43 69.60
CA PHE A 583 2.00 -19.09 71.06
C PHE A 583 2.19 -17.57 71.17
N PHE A 584 1.12 -16.89 71.41
CA PHE A 584 0.93 -15.66 72.19
C PHE A 584 -0.24 -14.88 71.61
N HIS A 585 -1.41 -15.11 72.19
CA HIS A 585 -2.53 -14.18 72.22
C HIS A 585 -2.22 -13.06 73.21
N GLY A 586 -2.36 -11.81 72.79
CA GLY A 586 -2.29 -10.64 73.60
C GLY A 586 -2.63 -9.38 72.84
N LYS A 587 -3.90 -8.95 72.97
CA LYS A 587 -4.40 -7.64 72.53
C LYS A 587 -3.60 -6.53 73.25
N MET A 588 -3.32 -5.45 72.47
CA MET A 588 -3.57 -4.08 72.95
C MET A 588 -3.47 -3.08 71.82
N ASP A 589 -4.54 -2.31 71.74
CA ASP A 589 -4.66 -1.06 70.97
C ASP A 589 -3.66 -0.02 71.55
N TYR A 590 -3.20 0.90 70.69
CA TYR A 590 -3.29 2.35 70.87
C TYR A 590 -2.63 3.13 69.73
N ASN A 591 -3.35 4.14 69.31
CA ASN A 591 -2.98 5.29 68.48
C ASN A 591 -1.69 5.99 68.99
N VAL A 592 -1.03 6.68 68.03
CA VAL A 592 -0.70 8.11 68.07
C VAL A 592 0.50 8.43 67.16
N THR A 593 0.24 9.24 66.18
CA THR A 593 1.00 10.39 65.63
C THR A 593 2.49 10.53 65.87
N GLY A 594 3.23 10.88 64.85
CA GLY A 594 4.42 11.69 65.00
C GLY A 594 5.57 11.41 64.04
N GLU A 595 5.80 12.38 63.23
CA GLU A 595 6.92 12.63 62.36
C GLU A 595 8.27 12.16 62.86
N SER A 596 9.12 11.66 61.97
CA SER A 596 10.49 12.17 61.75
C SER A 596 11.22 11.40 60.68
N HIS A 597 11.65 12.12 59.67
CA HIS A 597 12.66 11.71 58.70
C HIS A 597 14.01 11.46 59.37
N PRO A 598 14.78 10.50 58.91
CA PRO A 598 16.23 10.54 59.08
C PRO A 598 16.90 10.91 57.73
N ASN A 599 17.57 12.04 57.76
CA ASN A 599 18.60 12.46 56.82
C ASN A 599 19.68 11.38 56.62
N TRP A 600 19.80 10.89 55.39
CA TRP A 600 20.97 10.15 54.92
C TRP A 600 21.58 10.87 53.71
N PHE A 601 22.16 12.05 53.91
CA PHE A 601 23.08 12.66 52.96
C PHE A 601 24.26 13.26 53.74
N GLN A 602 25.25 12.44 54.04
CA GLN A 602 26.64 12.82 54.20
C GLN A 602 27.51 11.54 54.24
N SER A 603 27.81 11.01 53.04
CA SER A 603 28.97 10.15 52.84
C SER A 603 29.93 10.84 51.89
N LYS A 604 31.15 11.11 52.35
CA LYS A 604 32.27 11.68 51.60
C LYS A 604 32.49 10.94 50.29
N PRO A 605 32.79 11.62 49.15
CA PRO A 605 33.06 10.97 47.88
C PRO A 605 34.25 10.00 48.03
N SER A 606 34.05 8.78 47.54
CA SER A 606 35.08 7.73 47.56
C SER A 606 36.29 8.18 46.73
N LYS A 607 37.48 7.69 47.11
CA LYS A 607 38.74 7.98 46.37
C LYS A 607 38.66 7.71 44.87
N LYS A 608 37.71 6.91 44.41
CA LYS A 608 37.42 6.61 43.00
C LYS A 608 36.84 7.81 42.20
N ALA A 609 35.98 8.64 42.82
CA ALA A 609 35.45 9.83 42.18
C ALA A 609 36.53 10.91 41.94
N ILE A 610 37.51 10.96 42.84
CA ILE A 610 38.66 11.88 42.72
C ILE A 610 39.61 11.41 41.60
N TYR A 611 39.71 10.09 41.37
CA TYR A 611 40.57 9.54 40.33
C TYR A 611 39.98 9.77 38.92
N LEU A 612 38.67 9.60 38.74
CA LEU A 612 37.98 9.89 37.48
C LEU A 612 38.03 11.39 37.12
N LEU A 613 37.95 12.29 38.12
CA LEU A 613 38.13 13.74 37.91
C LEU A 613 39.59 14.11 37.59
N LYS A 614 40.58 13.36 38.07
CA LYS A 614 41.99 13.58 37.70
C LYS A 614 42.31 13.08 36.29
N VAL A 615 41.72 11.96 35.88
CA VAL A 615 41.90 11.41 34.52
C VAL A 615 41.26 12.32 33.47
N SER A 616 40.05 12.85 33.72
CA SER A 616 39.39 13.79 32.81
C SER A 616 40.13 15.13 32.66
N ASN A 617 40.79 15.60 33.71
CA ASN A 617 41.60 16.83 33.68
C ASN A 617 42.97 16.64 33.04
N THR A 618 43.45 15.41 32.89
CA THR A 618 44.75 15.13 32.23
C THR A 618 44.59 14.94 30.73
N ILE A 619 43.42 14.50 30.26
CA ILE A 619 43.10 14.30 28.84
C ILE A 619 42.72 15.60 28.14
N TYR A 620 42.07 16.54 28.84
CA TYR A 620 41.63 17.83 28.28
C TYR A 620 42.74 18.76 27.75
N PRO A 621 43.94 18.82 28.32
CA PRO A 621 45.01 19.64 27.77
C PRO A 621 45.65 19.11 26.48
N MET A 622 45.65 17.78 26.28
CA MET A 622 46.24 17.19 25.08
C MET A 622 45.36 17.37 23.82
N GLN A 623 44.03 17.35 23.96
CA GLN A 623 43.11 17.62 22.85
C GLN A 623 43.20 19.06 22.33
N LYS A 624 43.42 20.05 23.21
CA LYS A 624 43.62 21.46 22.78
C LYS A 624 44.93 21.70 22.02
N GLN A 625 45.96 20.93 22.28
CA GLN A 625 47.22 21.02 21.53
C GLN A 625 47.12 20.34 20.15
N THR A 626 46.37 19.25 20.01
CA THR A 626 46.18 18.58 18.73
C THR A 626 45.26 19.39 17.80
N GLN A 627 44.19 19.98 18.32
CA GLN A 627 43.32 20.87 17.51
C GLN A 627 44.06 22.17 17.07
N ARG A 628 44.94 22.73 17.89
CA ARG A 628 45.74 23.89 17.46
C ARG A 628 46.77 23.56 16.39
N ARG A 629 47.28 22.33 16.32
CA ARG A 629 48.21 21.87 15.25
C ARG A 629 47.47 21.58 13.94
N VAL A 630 46.23 21.08 13.98
CA VAL A 630 45.42 20.83 12.77
C VAL A 630 44.96 22.14 12.13
N ILE A 631 44.60 23.17 12.92
CA ILE A 631 44.20 24.49 12.43
C ILE A 631 45.39 25.24 11.85
N TYR A 632 46.61 25.05 12.36
CA TYR A 632 47.82 25.73 11.83
C TYR A 632 48.33 25.12 10.52
N ASN A 633 48.06 23.80 10.28
CA ASN A 633 48.43 23.15 9.03
C ASN A 633 47.39 23.34 7.90
N SER A 634 46.14 23.71 8.21
CA SER A 634 45.11 24.01 7.21
C SER A 634 45.15 25.47 6.72
N SER A 635 45.79 26.39 7.48
CA SER A 635 45.93 27.80 7.09
C SER A 635 47.19 28.09 6.27
N VAL A 636 48.13 27.15 6.13
CA VAL A 636 49.36 27.32 5.33
C VAL A 636 49.22 26.77 3.90
N SER A 637 48.19 25.94 3.63
CA SER A 637 47.94 25.37 2.28
C SER A 637 46.95 26.18 1.42
N SER A 638 46.42 27.30 1.89
CA SER A 638 45.47 28.13 1.14
C SER A 638 46.05 29.44 0.59
N SER A 639 47.37 29.64 0.64
CA SER A 639 48.03 30.88 0.15
C SER A 639 49.08 30.65 -0.93
N GLN A 640 49.04 29.52 -1.63
CA GLN A 640 49.78 29.35 -2.90
C GLN A 640 48.95 28.43 -3.83
N LEU A 641 48.05 29.06 -4.56
CA LEU A 641 47.69 28.76 -5.96
C LEU A 641 46.65 29.79 -6.38
#